data_0f37210a93a2bcd61f7d556ddf644f3a
#
_entry.id   0f37210a93a2bcd61f7d556ddf644f3a
#
_cell.length_a   1.000
_cell.length_b   1.000
_cell.length_c   1.000
_cell.angle_alpha   90.00
_cell.angle_beta   90.00
_cell.angle_gamma   90.00
#
_symmetry.space_group_name_H-M   'P 1'
#
loop_
_entity.id
_entity.type
_entity.pdbx_description
1 polymer ?
#
loop_
_entity_poly.entity_id
_entity_poly.type
_entity_poly.pdbx_seq_one_letter_code
_entity_poly.pdbx_strand_id
1 'polypeptide(L)'
;MKPFSLVIHEFYSTCLPLFLLLITLNSLWFSPSTTASQSGNQTDHLALLEFKQSISNDPYGILISWNSSIHFCNWLGITCSPMHQRVTELNLQGYQLHGLISPQVGNLSFLINLNLANNSFHGKIPQELDRLFQLQQLSLSNNSLTGGIPTNLTSCSNLKEIHLSGNNLIGKIPIEITSLQKLQIFAVAKNNLTGGVPPFIGNLSSLTVFSMVENNLEGDIPQEICRLKNLTRILVASNKMSGTFPSCLYNMSSLASISAPENQFNGSLPANMFLTLRNLLVLEIGGNQISGPIPTSIANGSVLQIFDITENHFVGQVPSLGKLQDLLKLSFAANNLGDNLTTDLEFLKSLTNSSKLQLLGMAGNKFGGRLPNCIGNLSSQLSQIYLGGNQISGQIPAELGNLISLTLLSMENNRFEGSIPSALGKNHKMQILELGGNKLSGGIPSIIGNLSLLFYLSLDQNLFEGNIPLSIQNCQKLQYLNLSRNNLRGTIPSEVFSLSSLTNLLDLSHNSLSGSLPNEVGQLQNIDILDVSENQLYANIPGTIGECSSLEYLYLQGNSFHGIIPSSLASLKGLRHLDLSRNHLSGSIPNVLQNISFLEYLNLSFNMLDGEVPTKGVFRNASELTVTGNKLCGGVSELHLPPCPVKSNKHAKHHNFRLTAAIVSVIVFLLILSFIFTVYWMRKRSKKPSSDSPTIDQLAKVSYQNLHRGTDGFSIRNLIGSGSFGSAYKGTIEPEDSVVAIKVINLQKKGAHKSFIAECNALKNIRHRNLVKILTCCSSTDFKGQEFKALVFEYMKNGSLESWLHPAADIADQPRSLNLEERLNIINDVASAVHYLHYECEQAIIHCDLKPGNVLLDDCMVAHVSDFGLARLLSSLGVSLTQSSTVGIKGTVGYAPPEYGMGFAVSIEGDMYSFGILVLEILTGRRPTDEMFQDGHNLHNYVEISISTHLLQIVDPTILPYELEQGTSNKKLGLMHPSVERCLFSLSRIALACSMESPKVRMNMIDVIRELNLIKSFFPSRI
;
A
#
# COMPACT_ATOMS: atom_id res chain seq x y z
N MET A 1 -42.86 -61.89 77.19
CA MET A 1 -43.79 -61.41 76.21
C MET A 1 -44.54 -60.17 76.71
N LYS A 2 -44.06 -59.09 76.56
CA LYS A 2 -44.61 -57.63 76.61
C LYS A 2 -43.38 -56.68 76.52
N PRO A 3 -43.34 -55.55 75.90
CA PRO A 3 -44.38 -54.90 75.07
C PRO A 3 -43.79 -54.22 73.81
N PHE A 4 -44.32 -54.54 72.66
CA PHE A 4 -43.99 -53.89 71.41
C PHE A 4 -44.99 -52.69 71.05
N SER A 5 -46.01 -52.58 71.89
CA SER A 5 -47.08 -51.55 71.58
C SER A 5 -46.84 -50.17 72.16
N LEU A 6 -45.98 -49.98 73.16
CA LEU A 6 -45.73 -48.66 73.76
C LEU A 6 -44.68 -47.79 72.97
N VAL A 7 -43.73 -48.45 72.27
CA VAL A 7 -42.69 -47.74 71.50
C VAL A 7 -43.26 -47.11 70.20
N ILE A 8 -44.30 -47.73 69.65
CA ILE A 8 -44.92 -47.20 68.43
C ILE A 8 -45.80 -46.01 68.73
N HIS A 9 -46.40 -45.89 69.90
CA HIS A 9 -47.27 -44.76 70.29
C HIS A 9 -46.49 -43.50 70.65
N GLU A 10 -45.28 -43.63 71.26
CA GLU A 10 -44.38 -42.53 71.50
C GLU A 10 -43.68 -42.03 70.24
N PHE A 11 -43.37 -42.92 69.25
CA PHE A 11 -42.77 -42.54 67.99
C PHE A 11 -43.73 -41.77 67.10
N TYR A 12 -45.08 -42.09 67.16
CA TYR A 12 -46.05 -41.36 66.40
C TYR A 12 -46.44 -40.01 67.05
N SER A 13 -46.37 -39.91 68.36
CA SER A 13 -46.76 -38.73 69.14
C SER A 13 -45.71 -37.61 69.15
N THR A 14 -44.41 -37.95 69.04
CA THR A 14 -43.31 -36.96 69.13
C THR A 14 -42.57 -36.78 67.80
N CYS A 15 -42.39 -37.82 67.02
CA CYS A 15 -41.62 -37.71 65.77
C CYS A 15 -42.42 -37.25 64.57
N LEU A 16 -43.75 -37.57 64.49
CA LEU A 16 -44.60 -37.15 63.41
C LEU A 16 -44.85 -35.63 63.31
N PRO A 17 -45.09 -34.91 64.43
CA PRO A 17 -45.17 -33.45 64.39
C PRO A 17 -43.85 -32.78 64.09
N LEU A 18 -42.65 -33.32 64.54
CA LEU A 18 -41.34 -32.83 64.20
C LEU A 18 -40.99 -33.08 62.74
N PHE A 19 -41.39 -34.19 62.13
CA PHE A 19 -41.20 -34.51 60.73
C PHE A 19 -42.08 -33.64 59.82
N LEU A 20 -43.33 -33.39 60.26
CA LEU A 20 -44.22 -32.43 59.56
C LEU A 20 -43.72 -30.98 59.69
N LEU A 21 -43.19 -30.59 60.88
CA LEU A 21 -42.55 -29.30 61.10
C LEU A 21 -41.28 -29.12 60.23
N LEU A 22 -40.47 -30.17 60.08
CA LEU A 22 -39.30 -30.17 59.20
C LEU A 22 -39.72 -30.12 57.70
N ILE A 23 -40.80 -30.78 57.29
CA ILE A 23 -41.34 -30.68 55.94
C ILE A 23 -41.92 -29.31 55.66
N THR A 24 -42.63 -28.68 56.61
CA THR A 24 -43.15 -27.32 56.44
C THR A 24 -42.06 -26.27 56.54
N LEU A 25 -40.99 -26.45 57.32
CA LEU A 25 -39.82 -25.62 57.33
C LEU A 25 -38.99 -25.74 56.03
N ASN A 26 -38.87 -26.96 55.46
CA ASN A 26 -38.26 -27.15 54.18
C ASN A 26 -39.11 -26.61 53.03
N SER A 27 -40.45 -26.68 53.11
CA SER A 27 -41.30 -26.07 52.09
C SER A 27 -41.35 -24.52 52.12
N LEU A 28 -40.94 -23.93 53.28
CA LEU A 28 -40.77 -22.48 53.41
C LEU A 28 -39.39 -22.02 52.92
N TRP A 29 -38.42 -22.95 52.76
CA TRP A 29 -37.09 -22.64 52.21
C TRP A 29 -36.99 -22.92 50.69
N PHE A 30 -37.95 -23.63 50.09
CA PHE A 30 -38.03 -23.84 48.65
C PHE A 30 -39.23 -23.11 48.02
N SER A 31 -39.39 -21.83 48.34
CA SER A 31 -40.00 -20.91 47.41
C SER A 31 -38.94 -20.63 46.31
N PRO A 32 -39.17 -20.96 45.04
CA PRO A 32 -38.26 -20.46 44.04
C PRO A 32 -38.40 -18.94 44.05
N SER A 33 -37.37 -18.27 44.56
CA SER A 33 -37.26 -16.82 44.47
C SER A 33 -37.12 -16.44 43.00
N THR A 34 -38.21 -16.23 42.30
CA THR A 34 -38.29 -15.56 41.01
C THR A 34 -37.69 -14.14 41.02
N THR A 35 -37.37 -13.64 42.21
CA THR A 35 -36.69 -12.37 42.43
C THR A 35 -35.18 -12.39 42.23
N ALA A 36 -34.51 -13.55 42.26
CA ALA A 36 -33.08 -13.65 42.08
C ALA A 36 -32.68 -13.51 40.60
N SER A 37 -33.52 -13.90 39.64
CA SER A 37 -33.27 -13.76 38.21
C SER A 37 -33.45 -12.30 37.71
N GLN A 38 -34.39 -11.57 38.33
CA GLN A 38 -34.60 -10.14 38.01
C GLN A 38 -33.47 -9.26 38.52
N SER A 39 -32.91 -9.56 39.70
CA SER A 39 -31.80 -8.77 40.25
C SER A 39 -30.51 -8.93 39.43
N GLY A 40 -30.28 -10.13 38.85
CA GLY A 40 -29.08 -10.39 38.03
C GLY A 40 -29.08 -9.69 36.66
N ASN A 41 -30.23 -9.65 35.99
CA ASN A 41 -30.37 -8.94 34.71
C ASN A 41 -30.22 -7.42 34.88
N GLN A 42 -30.67 -6.88 36.02
CA GLN A 42 -30.51 -5.47 36.33
C GLN A 42 -29.04 -5.10 36.55
N THR A 43 -28.27 -6.00 37.17
CA THR A 43 -26.82 -5.80 37.38
C THR A 43 -26.09 -5.74 36.06
N ASP A 44 -26.38 -6.67 35.10
CA ASP A 44 -25.76 -6.68 33.77
C ASP A 44 -26.12 -5.41 32.98
N HIS A 45 -27.39 -5.00 33.02
CA HIS A 45 -27.85 -3.79 32.36
C HIS A 45 -27.11 -2.53 32.87
N LEU A 46 -26.98 -2.40 34.21
CA LEU A 46 -26.26 -1.29 34.80
C LEU A 46 -24.77 -1.31 34.46
N ALA A 47 -24.14 -2.47 34.48
CA ALA A 47 -22.74 -2.63 34.11
C ALA A 47 -22.47 -2.19 32.64
N LEU A 48 -23.37 -2.53 31.74
CA LEU A 48 -23.29 -2.11 30.32
C LEU A 48 -23.50 -0.61 30.15
N LEU A 49 -24.42 0.01 30.90
CA LEU A 49 -24.62 1.47 30.87
C LEU A 49 -23.42 2.23 31.40
N GLU A 50 -22.81 1.77 32.49
CA GLU A 50 -21.55 2.33 33.04
C GLU A 50 -20.38 2.16 32.04
N PHE A 51 -20.31 1.02 31.35
CA PHE A 51 -19.34 0.83 30.27
C PHE A 51 -19.60 1.83 29.14
N LYS A 52 -20.86 2.01 28.70
CA LYS A 52 -21.20 3.02 27.70
C LYS A 52 -20.78 4.44 28.12
N GLN A 53 -20.96 4.82 29.37
CA GLN A 53 -20.54 6.13 29.87
C GLN A 53 -19.02 6.34 29.87
N SER A 54 -18.23 5.25 29.96
CA SER A 54 -16.77 5.30 29.90
C SER A 54 -16.24 5.51 28.47
N ILE A 55 -17.10 5.43 27.46
CA ILE A 55 -16.76 5.66 26.04
C ILE A 55 -16.88 7.16 25.75
N SER A 56 -15.78 7.78 25.39
CA SER A 56 -15.70 9.22 25.08
C SER A 56 -16.01 9.53 23.61
N ASN A 57 -15.80 8.57 22.69
CA ASN A 57 -16.10 8.72 21.27
C ASN A 57 -16.58 7.39 20.67
N ASP A 58 -17.66 7.43 19.95
CA ASP A 58 -18.29 6.31 19.22
C ASP A 58 -18.53 6.75 17.78
N PRO A 59 -17.51 6.64 16.88
CA PRO A 59 -17.58 7.18 15.54
C PRO A 59 -18.67 6.52 14.67
N TYR A 60 -18.99 5.26 14.95
CA TYR A 60 -19.99 4.51 14.18
C TYR A 60 -21.37 4.50 14.81
N GLY A 61 -21.56 5.15 15.98
CA GLY A 61 -22.84 5.21 16.68
C GLY A 61 -23.36 3.85 17.17
N ILE A 62 -22.48 2.89 17.39
CA ILE A 62 -22.81 1.52 17.80
C ILE A 62 -23.60 1.51 19.10
N LEU A 63 -23.20 2.37 20.05
CA LEU A 63 -23.81 2.47 21.38
C LEU A 63 -25.12 3.28 21.37
N ILE A 64 -25.58 3.79 20.23
CA ILE A 64 -26.91 4.41 20.10
C ILE A 64 -27.99 3.36 20.34
N SER A 65 -27.75 2.11 19.90
CA SER A 65 -28.65 0.98 20.16
C SER A 65 -28.77 0.66 21.65
N TRP A 66 -27.83 1.09 22.50
CA TRP A 66 -27.82 0.83 23.93
C TRP A 66 -28.67 1.85 24.69
N ASN A 67 -29.99 1.65 24.60
CA ASN A 67 -30.96 2.53 25.22
C ASN A 67 -32.10 1.69 25.87
N SER A 68 -32.95 2.33 26.61
CA SER A 68 -34.02 1.66 27.37
C SER A 68 -35.22 1.21 26.54
N SER A 69 -35.25 1.51 25.23
CA SER A 69 -36.36 1.15 24.35
C SER A 69 -36.33 -0.33 23.93
N ILE A 70 -35.17 -0.97 23.99
CA ILE A 70 -34.99 -2.39 23.66
C ILE A 70 -34.21 -3.09 24.79
N HIS A 71 -34.47 -4.38 24.96
CA HIS A 71 -33.79 -5.17 25.97
C HIS A 71 -32.28 -5.23 25.65
N PHE A 72 -31.41 -5.13 26.68
CA PHE A 72 -29.97 -5.08 26.50
C PHE A 72 -29.38 -6.31 25.79
N CYS A 73 -30.03 -7.46 25.83
CA CYS A 73 -29.61 -8.64 25.06
C CYS A 73 -29.78 -8.46 23.55
N ASN A 74 -30.49 -7.45 23.09
CA ASN A 74 -30.63 -7.08 21.68
C ASN A 74 -29.76 -5.89 21.29
N TRP A 75 -28.91 -5.40 22.21
CA TRP A 75 -27.96 -4.35 21.91
C TRP A 75 -26.85 -4.88 21.04
N LEU A 76 -26.38 -4.06 20.09
CA LEU A 76 -25.32 -4.46 19.20
C LEU A 76 -24.04 -4.79 20.01
N GLY A 77 -23.42 -5.92 19.67
CA GLY A 77 -22.23 -6.41 20.39
C GLY A 77 -22.50 -7.18 21.68
N ILE A 78 -23.76 -7.37 22.06
CA ILE A 78 -24.16 -8.13 23.26
C ILE A 78 -24.78 -9.46 22.83
N THR A 79 -24.32 -10.54 23.46
CA THR A 79 -24.94 -11.86 23.38
C THR A 79 -25.33 -12.32 24.78
N CYS A 80 -26.58 -12.79 24.95
CA CYS A 80 -27.04 -13.32 26.24
C CYS A 80 -27.31 -14.82 26.17
N SER A 81 -27.24 -15.47 27.33
CA SER A 81 -27.69 -16.87 27.49
C SER A 81 -29.21 -16.96 27.27
N PRO A 82 -29.69 -17.88 26.42
CA PRO A 82 -31.15 -18.11 26.24
C PRO A 82 -31.87 -18.51 27.50
N MET A 83 -31.20 -19.22 28.42
CA MET A 83 -31.81 -19.75 29.65
C MET A 83 -31.94 -18.71 30.76
N HIS A 84 -30.92 -17.82 30.93
CA HIS A 84 -30.82 -16.91 32.07
C HIS A 84 -30.87 -15.45 31.69
N GLN A 85 -30.87 -15.13 30.37
CA GLN A 85 -30.83 -13.77 29.83
C GLN A 85 -29.69 -12.90 30.46
N ARG A 86 -28.61 -13.57 30.88
CA ARG A 86 -27.38 -12.94 31.39
C ARG A 86 -26.41 -12.77 30.25
N VAL A 87 -25.61 -11.72 30.23
CA VAL A 87 -24.61 -11.41 29.22
C VAL A 87 -23.49 -12.48 29.24
N THR A 88 -23.33 -13.18 28.12
CA THR A 88 -22.28 -14.19 27.93
C THR A 88 -21.16 -13.70 27.01
N GLU A 89 -21.44 -12.73 26.14
CA GLU A 89 -20.45 -12.13 25.25
C GLU A 89 -20.67 -10.62 25.15
N LEU A 90 -19.53 -9.88 25.22
CA LEU A 90 -19.43 -8.48 24.88
C LEU A 90 -18.37 -8.35 23.77
N ASN A 91 -18.83 -8.15 22.54
CA ASN A 91 -17.98 -8.10 21.34
C ASN A 91 -18.16 -6.77 20.61
N LEU A 92 -17.19 -5.87 20.82
CA LEU A 92 -17.15 -4.55 20.20
C LEU A 92 -15.85 -4.36 19.41
N GLN A 93 -15.39 -5.43 18.74
CA GLN A 93 -14.17 -5.42 17.95
C GLN A 93 -14.28 -4.50 16.73
N GLY A 94 -13.29 -3.61 16.53
CA GLY A 94 -13.09 -2.87 15.30
C GLY A 94 -14.01 -1.65 15.09
N TYR A 95 -14.73 -1.21 16.11
CA TYR A 95 -15.64 -0.08 16.02
C TYR A 95 -14.99 1.29 16.27
N GLN A 96 -13.65 1.35 16.34
CA GLN A 96 -12.89 2.59 16.62
C GLN A 96 -13.38 3.36 17.88
N LEU A 97 -13.91 2.62 18.86
CA LEU A 97 -14.36 3.20 20.12
C LEU A 97 -13.18 3.80 20.87
N HIS A 98 -13.39 4.98 21.45
CA HIS A 98 -12.39 5.66 22.27
C HIS A 98 -12.91 5.87 23.69
N GLY A 99 -12.14 5.49 24.71
CA GLY A 99 -12.56 5.60 26.09
C GLY A 99 -11.75 4.70 27.02
N LEU A 100 -12.29 4.47 28.21
CA LEU A 100 -11.71 3.57 29.20
C LEU A 100 -12.50 2.26 29.25
N ILE A 101 -11.86 1.17 29.66
CA ILE A 101 -12.58 -0.04 30.02
C ILE A 101 -13.11 0.15 31.45
N SER A 102 -14.44 0.28 31.60
CA SER A 102 -15.06 0.49 32.92
C SER A 102 -14.81 -0.70 33.82
N PRO A 103 -14.42 -0.49 35.10
CA PRO A 103 -14.35 -1.53 36.13
C PRO A 103 -15.65 -2.33 36.29
N GLN A 104 -16.79 -1.71 35.99
CA GLN A 104 -18.11 -2.33 36.12
C GLN A 104 -18.32 -3.49 35.11
N VAL A 105 -17.50 -3.63 34.07
CA VAL A 105 -17.50 -4.82 33.21
C VAL A 105 -17.27 -6.10 34.04
N GLY A 106 -16.52 -6.01 35.17
CA GLY A 106 -16.35 -7.12 36.11
C GLY A 106 -17.64 -7.63 36.75
N ASN A 107 -18.73 -6.85 36.70
CA ASN A 107 -20.03 -7.27 37.24
C ASN A 107 -20.84 -8.13 36.27
N LEU A 108 -20.41 -8.32 35.01
CA LEU A 108 -21.01 -9.23 34.06
C LEU A 108 -20.63 -10.68 34.37
N SER A 109 -21.05 -11.20 35.51
CA SER A 109 -20.55 -12.45 36.13
C SER A 109 -20.74 -13.71 35.28
N PHE A 110 -21.55 -13.68 34.24
CA PHE A 110 -21.76 -14.78 33.27
C PHE A 110 -20.96 -14.61 31.97
N LEU A 111 -20.13 -13.55 31.88
CA LEU A 111 -19.34 -13.28 30.67
C LEU A 111 -18.34 -14.39 30.40
N ILE A 112 -18.41 -14.94 29.19
CA ILE A 112 -17.53 -15.98 28.65
C ILE A 112 -16.52 -15.40 27.68
N ASN A 113 -16.94 -14.43 26.86
CA ASN A 113 -16.12 -13.77 25.86
C ASN A 113 -16.17 -12.25 26.03
N LEU A 114 -14.99 -11.63 26.21
CA LEU A 114 -14.82 -10.17 26.19
C LEU A 114 -13.88 -9.81 25.03
N ASN A 115 -14.45 -9.23 23.96
CA ASN A 115 -13.68 -8.83 22.80
C ASN A 115 -13.85 -7.34 22.51
N LEU A 116 -12.83 -6.55 22.84
CA LEU A 116 -12.72 -5.11 22.59
C LEU A 116 -11.55 -4.79 21.65
N ALA A 117 -11.04 -5.76 20.91
CA ALA A 117 -9.87 -5.61 20.04
C ALA A 117 -10.10 -4.59 18.92
N ASN A 118 -8.99 -4.02 18.38
CA ASN A 118 -9.01 -3.08 17.25
C ASN A 118 -9.87 -1.84 17.52
N ASN A 119 -9.65 -1.21 18.67
CA ASN A 119 -10.30 0.02 19.09
C ASN A 119 -9.24 1.04 19.56
N SER A 120 -9.66 2.12 20.21
CA SER A 120 -8.80 3.14 20.82
C SER A 120 -8.99 3.24 22.34
N PHE A 121 -9.24 2.10 23.01
CA PHE A 121 -9.31 2.05 24.46
C PHE A 121 -7.94 2.42 25.08
N HIS A 122 -7.96 3.24 26.12
CA HIS A 122 -6.76 3.70 26.84
C HIS A 122 -6.90 3.48 28.34
N GLY A 123 -5.86 3.88 29.09
CA GLY A 123 -5.81 3.65 30.55
C GLY A 123 -5.38 2.22 30.89
N LYS A 124 -5.63 1.80 32.11
CA LYS A 124 -5.22 0.49 32.62
C LYS A 124 -6.31 -0.57 32.39
N ILE A 125 -5.88 -1.82 32.26
CA ILE A 125 -6.82 -2.97 32.30
C ILE A 125 -7.38 -3.02 33.74
N PRO A 126 -8.72 -2.98 33.93
CA PRO A 126 -9.32 -2.97 35.28
C PRO A 126 -9.00 -4.25 36.04
N GLN A 127 -8.69 -4.09 37.33
CA GLN A 127 -8.47 -5.24 38.23
C GLN A 127 -9.76 -6.04 38.47
N GLU A 128 -10.91 -5.38 38.42
CA GLU A 128 -12.25 -5.92 38.61
C GLU A 128 -12.67 -6.96 37.60
N LEU A 129 -11.90 -7.14 36.50
CA LEU A 129 -12.06 -8.29 35.63
C LEU A 129 -11.86 -9.62 36.35
N ASP A 130 -11.22 -9.64 37.50
CA ASP A 130 -11.06 -10.80 38.40
C ASP A 130 -12.39 -11.45 38.82
N ARG A 131 -13.51 -10.71 38.78
CA ARG A 131 -14.86 -11.20 39.11
C ARG A 131 -15.51 -12.03 38.00
N LEU A 132 -14.89 -12.08 36.81
CA LEU A 132 -15.42 -12.81 35.65
C LEU A 132 -15.01 -14.28 35.68
N PHE A 133 -15.47 -15.05 36.65
CA PHE A 133 -15.08 -16.47 36.87
C PHE A 133 -15.42 -17.39 35.70
N GLN A 134 -16.38 -16.99 34.83
CA GLN A 134 -16.77 -17.76 33.62
C GLN A 134 -15.94 -17.39 32.38
N LEU A 135 -15.13 -16.34 32.43
CA LEU A 135 -14.40 -15.82 31.29
C LEU A 135 -13.44 -16.87 30.70
N GLN A 136 -13.60 -17.17 29.43
CA GLN A 136 -12.77 -18.10 28.66
C GLN A 136 -11.87 -17.36 27.65
N GLN A 137 -12.32 -16.26 27.09
CA GLN A 137 -11.59 -15.49 26.11
C GLN A 137 -11.57 -14.01 26.49
N LEU A 138 -10.37 -13.43 26.56
CA LEU A 138 -10.11 -12.02 26.76
C LEU A 138 -9.32 -11.47 25.57
N SER A 139 -9.94 -10.64 24.75
CA SER A 139 -9.31 -10.02 23.59
C SER A 139 -9.37 -8.50 23.69
N LEU A 140 -8.22 -7.88 23.97
CA LEU A 140 -8.02 -6.42 24.08
C LEU A 140 -6.94 -5.93 23.10
N SER A 141 -6.57 -6.73 22.10
CA SER A 141 -5.49 -6.43 21.17
C SER A 141 -5.74 -5.16 20.35
N ASN A 142 -4.65 -4.49 19.95
CA ASN A 142 -4.67 -3.28 19.12
C ASN A 142 -5.55 -2.18 19.74
N ASN A 143 -5.09 -1.69 20.89
CA ASN A 143 -5.63 -0.57 21.62
C ASN A 143 -4.48 0.33 22.13
N SER A 144 -4.76 1.28 23.02
CA SER A 144 -3.77 2.16 23.67
C SER A 144 -3.68 1.92 25.18
N LEU A 145 -3.92 0.67 25.63
CA LEU A 145 -3.93 0.32 27.06
C LEU A 145 -2.54 0.45 27.67
N THR A 146 -2.48 0.92 28.91
CA THR A 146 -1.23 1.20 29.65
C THR A 146 -1.20 0.47 31.00
N GLY A 147 -0.09 0.60 31.74
CA GLY A 147 0.11 -0.10 33.02
C GLY A 147 0.50 -1.55 32.85
N GLY A 148 0.50 -2.31 33.93
CA GLY A 148 0.85 -3.74 33.94
C GLY A 148 -0.33 -4.64 33.63
N ILE A 149 -0.04 -5.91 33.28
CA ILE A 149 -1.04 -6.97 33.23
C ILE A 149 -1.52 -7.24 34.66
N PRO A 150 -2.84 -7.15 34.96
CA PRO A 150 -3.33 -7.32 36.30
C PRO A 150 -3.07 -8.73 36.85
N THR A 151 -2.50 -8.83 38.07
CA THR A 151 -2.25 -10.14 38.71
C THR A 151 -3.57 -10.85 39.05
N ASN A 152 -4.61 -10.08 39.40
CA ASN A 152 -5.92 -10.59 39.78
C ASN A 152 -6.66 -11.32 38.62
N LEU A 153 -6.22 -11.14 37.36
CA LEU A 153 -6.80 -11.82 36.21
C LEU A 153 -6.76 -13.36 36.37
N THR A 154 -5.87 -13.86 37.24
CA THR A 154 -5.76 -15.29 37.58
C THR A 154 -6.97 -15.87 38.30
N SER A 155 -7.84 -15.04 38.88
CA SER A 155 -9.13 -15.44 39.45
C SER A 155 -10.07 -15.99 38.38
N CYS A 156 -9.89 -15.59 37.12
CA CYS A 156 -10.62 -16.12 35.95
C CYS A 156 -10.08 -17.50 35.54
N SER A 157 -10.22 -18.49 36.40
CA SER A 157 -9.63 -19.84 36.23
C SER A 157 -10.10 -20.62 35.01
N ASN A 158 -11.11 -20.12 34.30
CA ASN A 158 -11.64 -20.69 33.05
C ASN A 158 -10.99 -20.12 31.79
N LEU A 159 -10.08 -19.13 31.91
CA LEU A 159 -9.42 -18.50 30.79
C LEU A 159 -8.66 -19.53 29.93
N LYS A 160 -8.97 -19.51 28.64
CA LYS A 160 -8.30 -20.29 27.59
C LYS A 160 -7.45 -19.42 26.70
N GLU A 161 -7.88 -18.19 26.45
CA GLU A 161 -7.22 -17.29 25.53
C GLU A 161 -7.07 -15.89 26.13
N ILE A 162 -5.84 -15.37 26.09
CA ILE A 162 -5.50 -14.00 26.47
C ILE A 162 -4.81 -13.34 25.26
N HIS A 163 -5.46 -12.35 24.68
CA HIS A 163 -4.97 -11.55 23.56
C HIS A 163 -4.85 -10.08 23.99
N LEU A 164 -3.62 -9.62 24.28
CA LEU A 164 -3.29 -8.26 24.71
C LEU A 164 -2.32 -7.56 23.74
N SER A 165 -2.06 -8.15 22.59
CA SER A 165 -1.07 -7.65 21.62
C SER A 165 -1.41 -6.26 21.08
N GLY A 166 -0.40 -5.44 20.75
CA GLY A 166 -0.60 -4.11 20.18
C GLY A 166 -1.19 -3.11 21.17
N ASN A 167 -0.53 -2.96 22.32
CA ASN A 167 -0.88 -2.00 23.36
C ASN A 167 0.39 -1.29 23.92
N ASN A 168 0.25 -0.47 24.93
CA ASN A 168 1.34 0.21 25.62
C ASN A 168 1.57 -0.37 27.04
N LEU A 169 1.39 -1.69 27.21
CA LEU A 169 1.54 -2.36 28.50
C LEU A 169 3.01 -2.36 28.92
N ILE A 170 3.26 -2.14 30.22
CA ILE A 170 4.58 -2.04 30.84
C ILE A 170 4.74 -3.02 32.02
N GLY A 171 5.94 -3.12 32.53
CA GLY A 171 6.25 -3.99 33.68
C GLY A 171 6.52 -5.43 33.25
N LYS A 172 6.50 -6.34 34.23
CA LYS A 172 6.82 -7.77 34.01
C LYS A 172 5.57 -8.59 33.72
N ILE A 173 5.74 -9.74 33.08
CA ILE A 173 4.70 -10.77 33.00
C ILE A 173 4.47 -11.27 34.41
N PRO A 174 3.23 -11.16 34.98
CA PRO A 174 2.95 -11.60 36.34
C PRO A 174 3.16 -13.11 36.49
N ILE A 175 3.87 -13.52 37.53
CA ILE A 175 4.12 -14.94 37.79
C ILE A 175 2.82 -15.70 38.09
N GLU A 176 1.83 -15.02 38.58
CA GLU A 176 0.51 -15.57 38.94
C GLU A 176 -0.22 -16.12 37.69
N ILE A 177 0.05 -15.58 36.47
CA ILE A 177 -0.53 -16.09 35.20
C ILE A 177 -0.30 -17.60 35.06
N THR A 178 0.78 -18.12 35.61
CA THR A 178 1.12 -19.54 35.55
C THR A 178 0.16 -20.48 36.30
N SER A 179 -0.81 -19.92 37.05
CA SER A 179 -1.90 -20.67 37.69
C SER A 179 -3.07 -20.99 36.75
N LEU A 180 -3.16 -20.36 35.59
CA LEU A 180 -4.24 -20.53 34.61
C LEU A 180 -4.06 -21.81 33.78
N GLN A 181 -4.25 -22.96 34.37
CA GLN A 181 -3.94 -24.28 33.75
C GLN A 181 -4.73 -24.60 32.47
N LYS A 182 -5.88 -23.91 32.23
CA LYS A 182 -6.68 -24.06 31.01
C LYS A 182 -6.21 -23.17 29.86
N LEU A 183 -5.22 -22.31 30.10
CA LEU A 183 -4.74 -21.34 29.13
C LEU A 183 -4.08 -22.05 27.94
N GLN A 184 -4.61 -21.80 26.75
CA GLN A 184 -4.16 -22.35 25.47
C GLN A 184 -3.38 -21.32 24.64
N ILE A 185 -3.81 -20.05 24.68
CA ILE A 185 -3.15 -18.96 23.94
C ILE A 185 -2.81 -17.83 24.92
N PHE A 186 -1.53 -17.48 24.94
CA PHE A 186 -1.05 -16.30 25.64
C PHE A 186 -0.30 -15.41 24.64
N ALA A 187 -0.93 -14.30 24.26
CA ALA A 187 -0.41 -13.38 23.24
C ALA A 187 -0.35 -11.95 23.80
N VAL A 188 0.88 -11.44 23.99
CA VAL A 188 1.19 -10.11 24.52
C VAL A 188 2.16 -9.34 23.61
N ALA A 189 2.21 -9.68 22.34
CA ALA A 189 3.09 -9.07 21.35
C ALA A 189 2.87 -7.56 21.21
N LYS A 190 3.89 -6.82 20.75
CA LYS A 190 3.81 -5.38 20.50
C LYS A 190 3.33 -4.60 21.74
N ASN A 191 4.15 -4.66 22.78
CA ASN A 191 3.97 -3.94 24.03
C ASN A 191 5.33 -3.42 24.55
N ASN A 192 5.36 -2.85 25.74
CA ASN A 192 6.59 -2.38 26.39
C ASN A 192 6.92 -3.20 27.67
N LEU A 193 6.65 -4.51 27.62
CA LEU A 193 6.91 -5.41 28.74
C LEU A 193 8.41 -5.63 28.95
N THR A 194 8.81 -5.81 30.23
CA THR A 194 10.21 -5.94 30.64
C THR A 194 10.42 -7.18 31.52
N GLY A 195 11.67 -7.49 31.84
CA GLY A 195 12.06 -8.66 32.67
C GLY A 195 12.01 -9.96 31.86
N GLY A 196 12.17 -11.10 32.54
CA GLY A 196 12.27 -12.40 31.90
C GLY A 196 10.95 -13.16 31.82
N VAL A 197 10.97 -14.27 31.09
CA VAL A 197 9.89 -15.26 31.10
C VAL A 197 9.83 -15.96 32.47
N PRO A 198 8.68 -15.96 33.16
CA PRO A 198 8.59 -16.61 34.47
C PRO A 198 8.91 -18.12 34.39
N PRO A 199 9.78 -18.68 35.25
CA PRO A 199 10.14 -20.10 35.18
C PRO A 199 8.94 -21.04 35.30
N PHE A 200 7.93 -20.66 36.09
CA PHE A 200 6.72 -21.46 36.30
C PHE A 200 5.78 -21.52 35.09
N ILE A 201 6.15 -20.88 33.94
CA ILE A 201 5.38 -20.96 32.70
C ILE A 201 5.11 -22.40 32.28
N GLY A 202 6.01 -23.33 32.64
CA GLY A 202 5.87 -24.79 32.43
C GLY A 202 4.67 -25.43 33.13
N ASN A 203 3.96 -24.69 34.02
CA ASN A 203 2.74 -25.17 34.66
C ASN A 203 1.50 -25.04 33.79
N LEU A 204 1.56 -24.24 32.72
CA LEU A 204 0.45 -24.02 31.79
C LEU A 204 0.31 -25.20 30.80
N SER A 205 -0.03 -26.38 31.32
CA SER A 205 -0.03 -27.65 30.56
C SER A 205 -0.90 -27.68 29.31
N SER A 206 -1.90 -26.80 29.22
CA SER A 206 -2.78 -26.63 28.06
C SER A 206 -2.25 -25.67 27.01
N LEU A 207 -1.12 -24.97 27.26
CA LEU A 207 -0.64 -23.90 26.37
C LEU A 207 -0.19 -24.47 25.01
N THR A 208 -0.74 -23.88 23.95
CA THR A 208 -0.44 -24.21 22.55
C THR A 208 0.31 -23.11 21.83
N VAL A 209 0.02 -21.85 22.15
CA VAL A 209 0.65 -20.67 21.55
C VAL A 209 1.17 -19.74 22.64
N PHE A 210 2.46 -19.44 22.56
CA PHE A 210 3.15 -18.51 23.44
C PHE A 210 3.78 -17.39 22.60
N SER A 211 3.19 -16.18 22.64
CA SER A 211 3.59 -15.05 21.81
C SER A 211 3.89 -13.79 22.61
N MET A 212 5.15 -13.31 22.50
CA MET A 212 5.66 -12.11 23.19
C MET A 212 6.50 -11.23 22.25
N VAL A 213 6.23 -11.31 20.95
CA VAL A 213 6.96 -10.59 19.90
C VAL A 213 6.96 -9.07 20.15
N GLU A 214 8.04 -8.38 19.81
CA GLU A 214 8.18 -6.91 19.92
C GLU A 214 7.86 -6.39 21.34
N ASN A 215 8.77 -6.69 22.28
CA ASN A 215 8.75 -6.21 23.65
C ASN A 215 10.19 -5.86 24.13
N ASN A 216 10.38 -5.59 25.42
CA ASN A 216 11.68 -5.35 26.02
C ASN A 216 12.08 -6.46 27.00
N LEU A 217 11.68 -7.73 26.67
CA LEU A 217 11.97 -8.89 27.53
C LEU A 217 13.45 -9.23 27.47
N GLU A 218 14.01 -9.65 28.62
CA GLU A 218 15.44 -9.97 28.80
C GLU A 218 15.62 -11.33 29.47
N GLY A 219 16.85 -11.82 29.55
CA GLY A 219 17.16 -13.12 30.15
C GLY A 219 16.93 -14.26 29.16
N ASP A 220 16.94 -15.48 29.68
CA ASP A 220 16.84 -16.71 28.89
C ASP A 220 15.41 -17.29 28.84
N ILE A 221 15.19 -18.23 27.93
CA ILE A 221 13.99 -19.06 27.94
C ILE A 221 14.16 -20.11 29.03
N PRO A 222 13.28 -20.15 30.06
CA PRO A 222 13.44 -21.09 31.17
C PRO A 222 13.27 -22.53 30.72
N GLN A 223 14.07 -23.45 31.32
CA GLN A 223 14.04 -24.86 30.96
C GLN A 223 12.67 -25.51 31.22
N GLU A 224 11.90 -24.96 32.14
CA GLU A 224 10.56 -25.45 32.51
C GLU A 224 9.56 -25.37 31.33
N ILE A 225 9.82 -24.57 30.30
CA ILE A 225 8.98 -24.52 29.08
C ILE A 225 8.85 -25.91 28.42
N CYS A 226 9.79 -26.79 28.66
CA CYS A 226 9.81 -28.17 28.14
C CYS A 226 8.75 -29.09 28.77
N ARG A 227 8.05 -28.63 29.82
CA ARG A 227 6.90 -29.35 30.39
C ARG A 227 5.64 -29.14 29.53
N LEU A 228 5.63 -28.18 28.64
CA LEU A 228 4.49 -27.81 27.82
C LEU A 228 4.36 -28.75 26.60
N LYS A 229 3.87 -29.96 26.78
CA LYS A 229 3.80 -30.97 25.72
C LYS A 229 2.86 -30.61 24.55
N ASN A 230 1.91 -29.70 24.78
CA ASN A 230 0.95 -29.26 23.78
C ASN A 230 1.40 -27.98 23.02
N LEU A 231 2.56 -27.43 23.37
CA LEU A 231 3.05 -26.19 22.77
C LEU A 231 3.41 -26.42 21.30
N THR A 232 2.77 -25.66 20.43
CA THR A 232 2.96 -25.72 18.97
C THR A 232 3.73 -24.50 18.44
N ARG A 233 3.63 -23.36 19.10
CA ARG A 233 4.26 -22.12 18.65
C ARG A 233 4.93 -21.37 19.78
N ILE A 234 6.21 -21.04 19.61
CA ILE A 234 7.00 -20.13 20.46
C ILE A 234 7.39 -18.94 19.60
N LEU A 235 6.86 -17.76 19.91
CA LEU A 235 7.04 -16.54 19.15
C LEU A 235 7.57 -15.45 20.10
N VAL A 236 8.88 -15.18 20.05
CA VAL A 236 9.58 -14.26 20.94
C VAL A 236 10.47 -13.24 20.20
N ALA A 237 10.18 -13.03 18.91
CA ALA A 237 10.92 -12.12 18.04
C ALA A 237 11.04 -10.69 18.62
N SER A 238 12.09 -9.98 18.23
CA SER A 238 12.31 -8.54 18.54
C SER A 238 12.20 -8.26 20.05
N ASN A 239 13.14 -8.84 20.79
CA ASN A 239 13.30 -8.64 22.24
C ASN A 239 14.80 -8.50 22.62
N LYS A 240 15.12 -8.54 23.91
CA LYS A 240 16.50 -8.51 24.42
C LYS A 240 16.87 -9.83 25.09
N MET A 241 16.19 -10.92 24.71
CA MET A 241 16.41 -12.24 25.30
C MET A 241 17.78 -12.80 24.91
N SER A 242 18.41 -13.53 25.82
CA SER A 242 19.78 -14.00 25.69
C SER A 242 19.94 -15.45 26.14
N GLY A 243 21.18 -15.93 26.24
CA GLY A 243 21.44 -17.31 26.61
C GLY A 243 21.24 -18.30 25.46
N THR A 244 21.14 -19.59 25.78
CA THR A 244 20.94 -20.66 24.82
C THR A 244 19.50 -21.14 24.85
N PHE A 245 19.01 -21.65 23.72
CA PHE A 245 17.73 -22.37 23.72
C PHE A 245 17.83 -23.60 24.63
N PRO A 246 16.83 -23.87 25.49
CA PRO A 246 16.80 -25.06 26.31
C PRO A 246 16.93 -26.31 25.45
N SER A 247 17.86 -27.26 25.79
CA SER A 247 18.14 -28.43 24.97
C SER A 247 16.93 -29.34 24.76
N CYS A 248 16.02 -29.37 25.72
CA CYS A 248 14.78 -30.11 25.63
C CYS A 248 13.78 -29.56 24.62
N LEU A 249 13.89 -28.27 24.25
CA LEU A 249 13.05 -27.63 23.21
C LEU A 249 13.19 -28.40 21.89
N TYR A 250 14.38 -28.81 21.57
CA TYR A 250 14.69 -29.58 20.36
C TYR A 250 14.10 -31.01 20.34
N ASN A 251 13.52 -31.46 21.46
CA ASN A 251 12.86 -32.75 21.58
C ASN A 251 11.32 -32.65 21.67
N MET A 252 10.76 -31.42 21.53
CA MET A 252 9.32 -31.19 21.62
C MET A 252 8.67 -31.42 20.24
N SER A 253 8.27 -32.64 19.95
CA SER A 253 7.68 -33.03 18.64
C SER A 253 6.35 -32.31 18.31
N SER A 254 5.72 -31.67 19.28
CA SER A 254 4.51 -30.85 19.08
C SER A 254 4.81 -29.50 18.39
N LEU A 255 6.07 -29.03 18.44
CA LEU A 255 6.41 -27.72 17.89
C LEU A 255 6.29 -27.67 16.36
N ALA A 256 5.51 -26.72 15.90
CA ALA A 256 5.34 -26.36 14.50
C ALA A 256 6.05 -25.04 14.14
N SER A 257 6.26 -24.13 15.10
CA SER A 257 6.94 -22.86 14.86
C SER A 257 7.81 -22.44 16.02
N ILE A 258 9.06 -22.10 15.71
CA ILE A 258 10.01 -21.42 16.58
C ILE A 258 10.39 -20.14 15.86
N SER A 259 9.95 -18.98 16.37
CA SER A 259 10.28 -17.66 15.84
C SER A 259 10.85 -16.79 16.94
N ALA A 260 12.15 -16.53 16.86
CA ALA A 260 12.94 -15.80 17.85
C ALA A 260 13.96 -14.83 17.18
N PRO A 261 13.67 -14.25 16.00
CA PRO A 261 14.62 -13.32 15.40
C PRO A 261 14.78 -12.06 16.24
N GLU A 262 15.89 -11.33 15.97
CA GLU A 262 16.19 -10.05 16.62
C GLU A 262 16.22 -10.15 18.15
N ASN A 263 17.16 -11.00 18.65
CA ASN A 263 17.43 -11.20 20.05
C ASN A 263 18.95 -11.33 20.29
N GLN A 264 19.37 -11.83 21.46
CA GLN A 264 20.77 -12.05 21.82
C GLN A 264 21.04 -13.52 22.14
N PHE A 265 20.25 -14.44 21.54
CA PHE A 265 20.47 -15.86 21.73
C PHE A 265 21.78 -16.31 21.16
N ASN A 266 22.47 -17.23 21.87
CA ASN A 266 23.77 -17.77 21.48
C ASN A 266 23.78 -19.32 21.50
N GLY A 267 24.96 -19.91 21.38
CA GLY A 267 25.12 -21.35 21.34
C GLY A 267 25.06 -21.93 19.92
N SER A 268 24.65 -23.18 19.77
CA SER A 268 24.60 -23.87 18.48
C SER A 268 23.38 -24.77 18.37
N LEU A 269 22.93 -25.04 17.14
CA LEU A 269 21.85 -26.00 16.89
C LEU A 269 22.35 -27.44 17.02
N PRO A 270 21.66 -28.34 17.77
CA PRO A 270 22.06 -29.72 17.92
C PRO A 270 22.03 -30.48 16.60
N ALA A 271 23.01 -31.36 16.38
CA ALA A 271 23.16 -32.10 15.14
C ALA A 271 21.94 -32.98 14.80
N ASN A 272 21.16 -33.42 15.79
CA ASN A 272 19.99 -34.29 15.66
C ASN A 272 18.63 -33.58 15.74
N MET A 273 18.60 -32.27 15.80
CA MET A 273 17.41 -31.45 16.03
C MET A 273 16.21 -31.82 15.12
N PHE A 274 16.41 -32.00 13.83
CA PHE A 274 15.36 -32.36 12.89
C PHE A 274 14.97 -33.85 12.86
N LEU A 275 15.61 -34.70 13.65
CA LEU A 275 15.15 -36.09 13.87
C LEU A 275 13.92 -36.11 14.80
N THR A 276 13.85 -35.17 15.70
CA THR A 276 12.82 -35.05 16.75
C THR A 276 11.74 -34.00 16.39
N LEU A 277 12.11 -32.87 15.83
CA LEU A 277 11.19 -31.82 15.41
C LEU A 277 10.62 -32.06 14.00
N ARG A 278 9.94 -33.17 13.81
CA ARG A 278 9.42 -33.58 12.47
C ARG A 278 8.24 -32.74 11.99
N ASN A 279 7.54 -32.06 12.89
CA ASN A 279 6.37 -31.21 12.59
C ASN A 279 6.73 -29.72 12.44
N LEU A 280 8.02 -29.37 12.49
CA LEU A 280 8.47 -28.00 12.44
C LEU A 280 8.28 -27.44 11.02
N LEU A 281 7.40 -26.46 10.91
CA LEU A 281 7.08 -25.72 9.68
C LEU A 281 7.94 -24.46 9.55
N VAL A 282 8.20 -23.78 10.68
CA VAL A 282 8.87 -22.48 10.73
C VAL A 282 9.99 -22.51 11.76
N LEU A 283 11.20 -22.22 11.31
CA LEU A 283 12.35 -21.90 12.14
C LEU A 283 12.93 -20.55 11.70
N GLU A 284 12.65 -19.52 12.47
CA GLU A 284 13.16 -18.16 12.28
C GLU A 284 13.95 -17.76 13.53
N ILE A 285 15.26 -17.66 13.41
CA ILE A 285 16.19 -17.32 14.49
C ILE A 285 17.22 -16.27 14.02
N GLY A 286 16.88 -15.49 13.00
CA GLY A 286 17.74 -14.44 12.44
C GLY A 286 18.05 -13.33 13.44
N GLY A 287 19.13 -12.58 13.22
CA GLY A 287 19.51 -11.45 14.10
C GLY A 287 19.84 -11.90 15.53
N ASN A 288 20.72 -12.92 15.67
CA ASN A 288 21.16 -13.47 16.96
C ASN A 288 22.68 -13.70 16.97
N GLN A 289 23.19 -14.40 17.98
CA GLN A 289 24.60 -14.75 18.14
C GLN A 289 24.84 -16.28 18.06
N ILE A 290 23.95 -16.99 17.34
CA ILE A 290 24.01 -18.44 17.22
C ILE A 290 25.13 -18.84 16.27
N SER A 291 25.90 -19.85 16.62
CA SER A 291 27.10 -20.27 15.90
C SER A 291 27.10 -21.77 15.58
N GLY A 292 28.18 -22.24 14.98
CA GLY A 292 28.34 -23.64 14.60
C GLY A 292 27.78 -23.98 13.21
N PRO A 293 27.82 -25.25 12.79
CA PRO A 293 27.33 -25.63 11.47
C PRO A 293 25.82 -25.78 11.42
N ILE A 294 25.23 -25.66 10.22
CA ILE A 294 23.85 -26.06 9.96
C ILE A 294 23.75 -27.58 10.16
N PRO A 295 22.84 -28.09 11.02
CA PRO A 295 22.72 -29.52 11.29
C PRO A 295 22.41 -30.33 10.03
N THR A 296 23.17 -31.39 9.74
CA THR A 296 22.89 -32.27 8.59
C THR A 296 21.53 -32.97 8.69
N SER A 297 20.98 -33.10 9.89
CA SER A 297 19.63 -33.62 10.13
C SER A 297 18.52 -32.75 9.53
N ILE A 298 18.80 -31.52 9.09
CA ILE A 298 17.82 -30.67 8.41
C ILE A 298 17.15 -31.41 7.24
N ALA A 299 17.87 -32.30 6.58
CA ALA A 299 17.30 -33.14 5.54
C ALA A 299 16.09 -34.01 6.00
N ASN A 300 15.82 -34.13 7.30
CA ASN A 300 14.65 -34.84 7.83
C ASN A 300 13.46 -33.91 8.16
N GLY A 301 13.63 -32.63 8.05
CA GLY A 301 12.57 -31.61 8.23
C GLY A 301 11.69 -31.48 6.99
N SER A 302 11.12 -32.58 6.49
CA SER A 302 10.43 -32.63 5.18
C SER A 302 9.22 -31.66 5.04
N VAL A 303 8.64 -31.23 6.16
CA VAL A 303 7.49 -30.31 6.20
C VAL A 303 7.91 -28.84 6.41
N LEU A 304 9.23 -28.58 6.53
CA LEU A 304 9.74 -27.22 6.79
C LEU A 304 9.42 -26.28 5.62
N GLN A 305 8.79 -25.16 5.94
CA GLN A 305 8.37 -24.14 4.98
C GLN A 305 9.26 -22.90 5.05
N ILE A 306 9.67 -22.51 6.25
CA ILE A 306 10.52 -21.35 6.46
C ILE A 306 11.73 -21.76 7.29
N PHE A 307 12.91 -21.52 6.72
CA PHE A 307 14.19 -21.66 7.40
C PHE A 307 14.96 -20.36 7.27
N ASP A 308 14.98 -19.58 8.34
CA ASP A 308 15.67 -18.29 8.39
C ASP A 308 16.62 -18.20 9.57
N ILE A 309 17.92 -18.19 9.28
CA ILE A 309 19.02 -18.05 10.24
C ILE A 309 19.88 -16.82 9.92
N THR A 310 19.32 -15.85 9.20
CA THR A 310 20.00 -14.61 8.75
C THR A 310 20.65 -13.89 9.94
N GLU A 311 21.76 -13.18 9.71
CA GLU A 311 22.48 -12.37 10.72
C GLU A 311 22.79 -13.16 12.00
N ASN A 312 23.67 -14.16 11.84
CA ASN A 312 24.17 -15.01 12.92
C ASN A 312 25.67 -15.33 12.69
N HIS A 313 26.21 -16.31 13.36
CA HIS A 313 27.61 -16.74 13.27
C HIS A 313 27.74 -18.19 12.77
N PHE A 314 26.80 -18.67 11.94
CA PHE A 314 26.88 -20.01 11.37
C PHE A 314 28.09 -20.15 10.46
N VAL A 315 28.72 -21.35 10.46
CA VAL A 315 29.97 -21.64 9.74
C VAL A 315 29.86 -22.94 8.95
N GLY A 316 30.79 -23.17 8.03
CA GLY A 316 30.93 -24.40 7.26
C GLY A 316 29.98 -24.50 6.08
N GLN A 317 29.87 -25.68 5.52
CA GLN A 317 29.09 -25.91 4.31
C GLN A 317 27.61 -26.11 4.58
N VAL A 318 26.76 -25.67 3.65
CA VAL A 318 25.31 -25.96 3.70
C VAL A 318 25.06 -27.43 3.31
N PRO A 319 24.39 -28.22 4.15
CA PRO A 319 24.10 -29.61 3.83
C PRO A 319 23.05 -29.76 2.72
N SER A 320 22.89 -30.99 2.19
CA SER A 320 21.86 -31.27 1.19
C SER A 320 20.44 -30.97 1.74
N LEU A 321 19.63 -30.24 0.99
CA LEU A 321 18.27 -29.80 1.34
C LEU A 321 17.18 -30.49 0.50
N GLY A 322 17.54 -31.51 -0.29
CA GLY A 322 16.66 -32.09 -1.33
C GLY A 322 15.40 -32.81 -0.84
N LYS A 323 15.24 -32.98 0.46
CA LYS A 323 14.00 -33.54 1.07
C LYS A 323 13.01 -32.44 1.52
N LEU A 324 13.40 -31.16 1.49
CA LEU A 324 12.58 -30.00 1.90
C LEU A 324 11.67 -29.55 0.75
N GLN A 325 10.70 -30.38 0.37
CA GLN A 325 9.87 -30.13 -0.80
C GLN A 325 8.85 -28.99 -0.59
N ASP A 326 8.47 -28.71 0.67
CA ASP A 326 7.50 -27.70 1.05
C ASP A 326 8.13 -26.33 1.35
N LEU A 327 9.44 -26.17 1.14
CA LEU A 327 10.19 -24.96 1.47
C LEU A 327 9.70 -23.77 0.63
N LEU A 328 9.31 -22.69 1.30
CA LEU A 328 8.88 -21.41 0.73
C LEU A 328 9.98 -20.36 0.82
N LYS A 329 10.64 -20.27 1.98
CA LYS A 329 11.70 -19.32 2.28
C LYS A 329 12.91 -20.04 2.85
N LEU A 330 14.05 -19.82 2.19
CA LEU A 330 15.37 -20.22 2.67
C LEU A 330 16.25 -18.99 2.78
N SER A 331 16.66 -18.63 3.99
CA SER A 331 17.57 -17.51 4.21
C SER A 331 18.61 -17.83 5.27
N PHE A 332 19.86 -17.67 4.91
CA PHE A 332 21.02 -17.70 5.78
C PHE A 332 22.00 -16.58 5.47
N ALA A 333 21.48 -15.45 5.01
CA ALA A 333 22.27 -14.26 4.73
C ALA A 333 23.01 -13.74 5.97
N ALA A 334 24.05 -12.97 5.78
CA ALA A 334 24.87 -12.37 6.84
C ALA A 334 25.33 -13.39 7.91
N ASN A 335 26.10 -14.40 7.44
CA ASN A 335 26.70 -15.44 8.26
C ASN A 335 28.17 -15.67 7.84
N ASN A 336 28.76 -16.74 8.29
CA ASN A 336 30.14 -17.13 7.92
C ASN A 336 30.15 -18.47 7.16
N LEU A 337 29.06 -18.79 6.44
CA LEU A 337 28.91 -20.03 5.67
C LEU A 337 29.77 -20.03 4.40
N GLY A 338 30.21 -21.25 4.00
CA GLY A 338 31.13 -21.43 2.89
C GLY A 338 32.59 -21.24 3.34
N ASP A 339 33.52 -21.87 2.61
CA ASP A 339 34.96 -21.84 2.84
C ASP A 339 35.71 -21.34 1.62
N ASN A 340 35.06 -20.63 0.71
CA ASN A 340 35.57 -20.20 -0.59
C ASN A 340 36.02 -21.38 -1.48
N LEU A 341 35.32 -22.49 -1.40
CA LEU A 341 35.55 -23.71 -2.17
C LEU A 341 34.67 -23.79 -3.40
N THR A 342 35.13 -24.56 -4.39
CA THR A 342 34.34 -24.83 -5.60
C THR A 342 33.09 -25.67 -5.34
N THR A 343 33.02 -26.32 -4.19
CA THR A 343 31.92 -27.20 -3.75
C THR A 343 30.88 -26.49 -2.89
N ASP A 344 31.10 -25.23 -2.49
CA ASP A 344 30.21 -24.51 -1.54
C ASP A 344 28.77 -24.40 -2.04
N LEU A 345 28.55 -24.37 -3.35
CA LEU A 345 27.24 -24.21 -3.99
C LEU A 345 26.60 -25.54 -4.44
N GLU A 346 27.18 -26.69 -4.08
CA GLU A 346 26.66 -28.02 -4.46
C GLU A 346 25.25 -28.29 -3.91
N PHE A 347 24.91 -27.71 -2.74
CA PHE A 347 23.57 -27.85 -2.15
C PHE A 347 22.46 -27.29 -3.05
N LEU A 348 22.75 -26.30 -3.95
CA LEU A 348 21.75 -25.75 -4.88
C LEU A 348 21.19 -26.83 -5.82
N LYS A 349 21.95 -27.86 -6.17
CA LYS A 349 21.46 -28.99 -6.96
C LYS A 349 20.33 -29.72 -6.23
N SER A 350 20.42 -29.80 -4.89
CA SER A 350 19.40 -30.46 -4.08
C SER A 350 18.11 -29.65 -3.94
N LEU A 351 18.20 -28.32 -4.01
CA LEU A 351 17.04 -27.41 -3.94
C LEU A 351 16.12 -27.47 -5.17
N THR A 352 16.53 -28.06 -6.28
CA THR A 352 15.66 -28.25 -7.46
C THR A 352 14.41 -29.07 -7.15
N ASN A 353 14.39 -29.81 -6.05
CA ASN A 353 13.23 -30.56 -5.56
C ASN A 353 12.22 -29.69 -4.80
N SER A 354 12.60 -28.48 -4.38
CA SER A 354 11.76 -27.56 -3.58
C SER A 354 10.91 -26.67 -4.52
N SER A 355 9.87 -27.25 -5.13
CA SER A 355 9.07 -26.61 -6.18
C SER A 355 8.24 -25.39 -5.71
N LYS A 356 8.14 -25.16 -4.40
CA LYS A 356 7.38 -24.04 -3.78
C LYS A 356 8.28 -22.88 -3.35
N LEU A 357 9.60 -22.99 -3.53
CA LEU A 357 10.55 -22.00 -3.05
C LEU A 357 10.29 -20.62 -3.72
N GLN A 358 10.14 -19.60 -2.92
CA GLN A 358 9.84 -18.22 -3.33
C GLN A 358 11.00 -17.26 -3.05
N LEU A 359 11.79 -17.51 -2.00
CA LEU A 359 12.92 -16.68 -1.60
C LEU A 359 14.14 -17.54 -1.31
N LEU A 360 15.29 -17.17 -1.91
CA LEU A 360 16.61 -17.73 -1.62
C LEU A 360 17.55 -16.60 -1.18
N GLY A 361 17.91 -16.56 0.11
CA GLY A 361 18.80 -15.57 0.73
C GLY A 361 20.13 -16.17 1.15
N MET A 362 21.22 -15.79 0.47
CA MET A 362 22.58 -16.27 0.73
C MET A 362 23.58 -15.11 0.87
N ALA A 363 23.13 -13.87 0.79
CA ALA A 363 24.00 -12.69 0.78
C ALA A 363 24.87 -12.58 2.04
N GLY A 364 26.04 -11.92 1.93
CA GLY A 364 26.91 -11.65 3.08
C GLY A 364 27.47 -12.91 3.74
N ASN A 365 28.07 -13.83 2.95
CA ASN A 365 28.71 -15.06 3.40
C ASN A 365 30.09 -15.24 2.77
N LYS A 366 30.64 -16.43 2.86
CA LYS A 366 31.97 -16.79 2.29
C LYS A 366 31.86 -17.79 1.15
N PHE A 367 30.69 -17.93 0.50
CA PHE A 367 30.49 -18.86 -0.59
C PHE A 367 31.42 -18.55 -1.77
N GLY A 368 32.19 -19.56 -2.21
CA GLY A 368 33.02 -19.53 -3.40
C GLY A 368 32.48 -20.40 -4.54
N GLY A 369 33.34 -20.62 -5.53
CA GLY A 369 33.02 -21.46 -6.68
C GLY A 369 32.18 -20.75 -7.74
N ARG A 370 31.59 -21.53 -8.66
CA ARG A 370 30.74 -21.04 -9.76
C ARG A 370 29.30 -21.34 -9.49
N LEU A 371 28.44 -20.38 -9.82
CA LEU A 371 26.98 -20.57 -9.75
C LEU A 371 26.58 -21.67 -10.76
N PRO A 372 26.00 -22.79 -10.30
CA PRO A 372 25.68 -23.91 -11.18
C PRO A 372 24.47 -23.62 -12.09
N ASN A 373 24.46 -24.13 -13.32
CA ASN A 373 23.37 -23.93 -14.27
C ASN A 373 22.01 -24.45 -13.77
N CYS A 374 22.02 -25.41 -12.83
CA CYS A 374 20.78 -25.90 -12.21
C CYS A 374 20.04 -24.83 -11.41
N ILE A 375 20.62 -23.64 -11.17
CA ILE A 375 19.92 -22.50 -10.58
C ILE A 375 18.65 -22.14 -11.35
N GLY A 376 18.67 -22.27 -12.68
CA GLY A 376 17.50 -22.04 -13.55
C GLY A 376 16.41 -23.12 -13.47
N ASN A 377 16.68 -24.22 -12.77
CA ASN A 377 15.73 -25.31 -12.53
C ASN A 377 15.14 -25.28 -11.12
N LEU A 378 15.41 -24.22 -10.36
CA LEU A 378 14.75 -24.00 -9.08
C LEU A 378 13.25 -23.74 -9.30
N SER A 379 12.52 -23.51 -8.21
CA SER A 379 11.08 -23.31 -8.26
C SER A 379 10.63 -22.25 -9.30
N SER A 380 9.62 -22.56 -10.08
CA SER A 380 8.97 -21.57 -10.95
C SER A 380 8.27 -20.44 -10.19
N GLN A 381 8.10 -20.58 -8.86
CA GLN A 381 7.56 -19.57 -7.96
C GLN A 381 8.65 -18.69 -7.36
N LEU A 382 9.94 -18.97 -7.63
CA LEU A 382 11.06 -18.23 -7.07
C LEU A 382 11.02 -16.78 -7.57
N SER A 383 10.82 -15.87 -6.64
CA SER A 383 10.62 -14.43 -6.91
C SER A 383 11.81 -13.59 -6.45
N GLN A 384 12.60 -14.07 -5.50
CA GLN A 384 13.70 -13.30 -4.93
C GLN A 384 14.94 -14.16 -4.72
N ILE A 385 16.07 -13.69 -5.23
CA ILE A 385 17.40 -14.31 -5.06
C ILE A 385 18.38 -13.25 -4.56
N TYR A 386 18.99 -13.49 -3.41
CA TYR A 386 20.02 -12.66 -2.80
C TYR A 386 21.34 -13.44 -2.69
N LEU A 387 22.32 -13.10 -3.52
CA LEU A 387 23.66 -13.70 -3.56
C LEU A 387 24.76 -12.68 -3.25
N GLY A 388 24.42 -11.42 -3.04
CA GLY A 388 25.38 -10.33 -2.86
C GLY A 388 26.36 -10.54 -1.72
N GLY A 389 27.53 -9.89 -1.78
CA GLY A 389 28.51 -9.93 -0.69
C GLY A 389 29.12 -11.32 -0.44
N ASN A 390 29.50 -12.05 -1.50
CA ASN A 390 30.15 -13.36 -1.43
C ASN A 390 31.45 -13.39 -2.26
N GLN A 391 31.96 -14.58 -2.54
CA GLN A 391 33.16 -14.79 -3.35
C GLN A 391 32.85 -15.63 -4.60
N ILE A 392 31.56 -15.64 -5.02
CA ILE A 392 31.09 -16.42 -6.16
C ILE A 392 31.72 -15.88 -7.45
N SER A 393 32.20 -16.76 -8.31
CA SER A 393 32.97 -16.42 -9.52
C SER A 393 32.41 -17.05 -10.78
N GLY A 394 33.05 -16.77 -11.93
CA GLY A 394 32.62 -17.27 -13.23
C GLY A 394 31.48 -16.47 -13.84
N GLN A 395 30.90 -16.98 -14.90
CA GLN A 395 29.83 -16.28 -15.63
C GLN A 395 28.49 -16.43 -14.95
N ILE A 396 27.59 -15.43 -15.15
CA ILE A 396 26.18 -15.52 -14.77
C ILE A 396 25.51 -16.57 -15.66
N PRO A 397 24.91 -17.64 -15.11
CA PRO A 397 24.24 -18.66 -15.90
C PRO A 397 23.07 -18.11 -16.70
N ALA A 398 23.00 -18.44 -18.00
CA ALA A 398 21.87 -18.06 -18.86
C ALA A 398 20.54 -18.67 -18.41
N GLU A 399 20.61 -19.79 -17.72
CA GLU A 399 19.46 -20.51 -17.16
C GLU A 399 18.66 -19.72 -16.14
N LEU A 400 19.26 -18.65 -15.52
CA LEU A 400 18.49 -17.70 -14.68
C LEU A 400 17.31 -17.06 -15.44
N GLY A 401 17.40 -16.93 -16.76
CA GLY A 401 16.29 -16.50 -17.60
C GLY A 401 15.07 -17.44 -17.62
N ASN A 402 15.19 -18.65 -17.08
CA ASN A 402 14.06 -19.59 -16.95
C ASN A 402 13.19 -19.29 -15.73
N LEU A 403 13.69 -18.50 -14.78
CA LEU A 403 12.97 -18.12 -13.54
C LEU A 403 12.03 -16.92 -13.81
N ILE A 404 10.98 -17.15 -14.59
CA ILE A 404 10.08 -16.10 -15.10
C ILE A 404 9.28 -15.35 -14.03
N SER A 405 9.25 -15.87 -12.79
CA SER A 405 8.62 -15.21 -11.63
C SER A 405 9.56 -14.27 -10.88
N LEU A 406 10.82 -14.18 -11.30
CA LEU A 406 11.83 -13.42 -10.58
C LEU A 406 11.54 -11.92 -10.64
N THR A 407 11.43 -11.31 -9.47
CA THR A 407 11.21 -9.87 -9.26
C THR A 407 12.46 -9.17 -8.73
N LEU A 408 13.31 -9.90 -8.01
CA LEU A 408 14.55 -9.38 -7.45
C LEU A 408 15.71 -10.36 -7.69
N LEU A 409 16.80 -9.82 -8.25
CA LEU A 409 18.07 -10.53 -8.39
C LEU A 409 19.19 -9.61 -7.89
N SER A 410 19.76 -9.96 -6.73
CA SER A 410 20.90 -9.28 -6.11
C SER A 410 22.11 -10.20 -6.15
N MET A 411 23.17 -9.77 -6.83
CA MET A 411 24.43 -10.51 -7.04
C MET A 411 25.64 -9.59 -6.83
N GLU A 412 25.43 -8.41 -6.25
CA GLU A 412 26.45 -7.38 -6.07
C GLU A 412 27.61 -7.87 -5.18
N ASN A 413 28.77 -7.21 -5.28
CA ASN A 413 29.96 -7.48 -4.47
C ASN A 413 30.37 -8.96 -4.46
N ASN A 414 30.59 -9.51 -5.67
CA ASN A 414 31.08 -10.85 -5.94
C ASN A 414 32.28 -10.83 -6.91
N ARG A 415 32.57 -11.95 -7.53
CA ARG A 415 33.62 -12.09 -8.53
C ARG A 415 33.09 -12.58 -9.88
N PHE A 416 31.84 -12.28 -10.20
CA PHE A 416 31.24 -12.65 -11.49
C PHE A 416 31.94 -11.95 -12.64
N GLU A 417 32.16 -12.67 -13.76
CA GLU A 417 32.86 -12.23 -14.94
C GLU A 417 32.05 -12.49 -16.23
N GLY A 418 32.52 -11.94 -17.35
CA GLY A 418 31.82 -12.07 -18.64
C GLY A 418 30.63 -11.12 -18.77
N SER A 419 29.75 -11.37 -19.73
CA SER A 419 28.63 -10.47 -20.04
C SER A 419 27.33 -10.85 -19.32
N ILE A 420 26.42 -9.89 -19.19
CA ILE A 420 25.05 -10.17 -18.76
C ILE A 420 24.37 -11.07 -19.79
N PRO A 421 23.83 -12.26 -19.41
CA PRO A 421 23.21 -13.16 -20.37
C PRO A 421 21.94 -12.56 -20.98
N SER A 422 21.79 -12.68 -22.31
CA SER A 422 20.60 -12.20 -23.02
C SER A 422 19.29 -12.90 -22.55
N ALA A 423 19.41 -14.10 -22.01
CA ALA A 423 18.29 -14.85 -21.47
C ALA A 423 17.59 -14.14 -20.28
N LEU A 424 18.29 -13.27 -19.52
CA LEU A 424 17.66 -12.49 -18.45
C LEU A 424 16.57 -11.54 -18.95
N GLY A 425 16.58 -11.17 -20.24
CA GLY A 425 15.49 -10.40 -20.83
C GLY A 425 14.12 -11.10 -20.86
N LYS A 426 14.04 -12.39 -20.51
CA LYS A 426 12.78 -13.14 -20.36
C LYS A 426 12.08 -12.87 -19.03
N ASN A 427 12.79 -12.32 -18.03
CA ASN A 427 12.29 -12.10 -16.68
C ASN A 427 11.48 -10.78 -16.61
N HIS A 428 10.39 -10.70 -17.35
CA HIS A 428 9.58 -9.46 -17.48
C HIS A 428 8.99 -8.95 -16.16
N LYS A 429 9.01 -9.76 -15.08
CA LYS A 429 8.58 -9.35 -13.75
C LYS A 429 9.68 -8.70 -12.92
N MET A 430 10.92 -8.63 -13.44
CA MET A 430 12.07 -8.07 -12.73
C MET A 430 11.82 -6.62 -12.33
N GLN A 431 12.02 -6.33 -11.07
CA GLN A 431 11.84 -5.01 -10.45
C GLN A 431 13.15 -4.45 -9.93
N ILE A 432 14.01 -5.31 -9.40
CA ILE A 432 15.31 -4.95 -8.84
C ILE A 432 16.38 -5.85 -9.47
N LEU A 433 17.41 -5.24 -10.06
CA LEU A 433 18.58 -5.92 -10.59
C LEU A 433 19.85 -5.26 -10.07
N GLU A 434 20.55 -5.95 -9.18
CA GLU A 434 21.78 -5.51 -8.54
C GLU A 434 22.95 -6.42 -8.94
N LEU A 435 23.83 -5.90 -9.78
CA LEU A 435 25.03 -6.58 -10.27
C LEU A 435 26.33 -5.78 -9.98
N GLY A 436 26.24 -4.71 -9.20
CA GLY A 436 27.34 -3.83 -8.87
C GLY A 436 28.51 -4.54 -8.15
N GLY A 437 29.73 -3.99 -8.22
CA GLY A 437 30.87 -4.54 -7.49
C GLY A 437 31.30 -5.93 -7.97
N ASN A 438 31.37 -6.15 -9.30
CA ASN A 438 31.78 -7.42 -9.90
C ASN A 438 32.92 -7.21 -10.94
N LYS A 439 33.16 -8.20 -11.79
CA LYS A 439 34.12 -8.14 -12.92
C LYS A 439 33.38 -8.35 -14.25
N LEU A 440 32.09 -8.01 -14.30
CA LEU A 440 31.28 -8.14 -15.51
C LEU A 440 31.82 -7.21 -16.60
N SER A 441 31.81 -7.68 -17.85
CA SER A 441 32.45 -7.02 -18.99
C SER A 441 31.59 -7.06 -20.25
N GLY A 442 32.07 -6.46 -21.34
CA GLY A 442 31.33 -6.29 -22.57
C GLY A 442 30.31 -5.16 -22.47
N GLY A 443 29.44 -5.03 -23.46
CA GLY A 443 28.43 -3.97 -23.48
C GLY A 443 27.21 -4.29 -22.60
N ILE A 444 26.56 -3.26 -22.08
CA ILE A 444 25.24 -3.40 -21.43
C ILE A 444 24.26 -3.85 -22.53
N PRO A 445 23.64 -5.04 -22.41
CA PRO A 445 22.84 -5.59 -23.50
C PRO A 445 21.50 -4.88 -23.62
N SER A 446 21.03 -4.71 -24.86
CA SER A 446 19.74 -4.05 -25.14
C SER A 446 18.53 -4.75 -24.53
N ILE A 447 18.66 -6.01 -24.15
CA ILE A 447 17.58 -6.78 -23.48
C ILE A 447 17.19 -6.20 -22.12
N ILE A 448 18.02 -5.34 -21.49
CA ILE A 448 17.61 -4.63 -20.28
C ILE A 448 16.31 -3.86 -20.49
N GLY A 449 16.09 -3.30 -21.68
CA GLY A 449 14.83 -2.64 -22.04
C GLY A 449 13.59 -3.56 -22.08
N ASN A 450 13.77 -4.89 -22.04
CA ASN A 450 12.64 -5.82 -21.91
C ASN A 450 12.12 -5.93 -20.47
N LEU A 451 12.88 -5.42 -19.49
CA LEU A 451 12.53 -5.45 -18.08
C LEU A 451 11.68 -4.23 -17.72
N SER A 452 10.51 -4.11 -18.31
CA SER A 452 9.64 -2.92 -18.23
C SER A 452 9.12 -2.58 -16.82
N LEU A 453 9.22 -3.52 -15.86
CA LEU A 453 8.84 -3.30 -14.46
C LEU A 453 10.02 -2.89 -13.58
N LEU A 454 11.23 -2.80 -14.17
CA LEU A 454 12.44 -2.45 -13.43
C LEU A 454 12.33 -1.03 -12.87
N PHE A 455 12.48 -0.89 -11.54
CA PHE A 455 12.55 0.40 -10.87
C PHE A 455 13.92 0.67 -10.23
N TYR A 456 14.73 -0.38 -10.04
CA TYR A 456 16.08 -0.27 -9.49
C TYR A 456 17.07 -1.05 -10.36
N LEU A 457 18.08 -0.36 -10.90
CA LEU A 457 19.15 -0.95 -11.68
C LEU A 457 20.53 -0.45 -11.19
N SER A 458 21.34 -1.36 -10.66
CA SER A 458 22.73 -1.09 -10.28
C SER A 458 23.67 -2.03 -11.03
N LEU A 459 24.55 -1.42 -11.86
CA LEU A 459 25.61 -2.08 -12.62
C LEU A 459 26.97 -1.48 -12.32
N ASP A 460 27.07 -0.66 -11.29
CA ASP A 460 28.27 0.09 -10.93
C ASP A 460 29.47 -0.79 -10.57
N GLN A 461 30.67 -0.21 -10.59
CA GLN A 461 31.90 -0.90 -10.18
C GLN A 461 32.09 -2.25 -10.91
N ASN A 462 32.04 -2.20 -12.25
CA ASN A 462 32.25 -3.34 -13.15
C ASN A 462 33.23 -2.95 -14.27
N LEU A 463 33.33 -3.77 -15.30
CA LEU A 463 34.18 -3.55 -16.47
C LEU A 463 33.35 -3.36 -17.75
N PHE A 464 32.09 -2.88 -17.61
CA PHE A 464 31.23 -2.66 -18.79
C PHE A 464 31.81 -1.62 -19.72
N GLU A 465 31.73 -1.89 -21.02
CA GLU A 465 32.24 -1.04 -22.08
C GLU A 465 31.19 -0.72 -23.16
N GLY A 466 31.57 0.11 -24.13
CA GLY A 466 30.62 0.52 -25.18
C GLY A 466 29.64 1.58 -24.72
N ASN A 467 28.55 1.73 -25.43
CA ASN A 467 27.57 2.79 -25.21
C ASN A 467 26.45 2.37 -24.24
N ILE A 468 25.84 3.34 -23.59
CA ILE A 468 24.57 3.13 -22.87
C ILE A 468 23.50 2.77 -23.92
N PRO A 469 22.79 1.63 -23.78
CA PRO A 469 21.85 1.19 -24.80
C PRO A 469 20.59 2.07 -24.81
N LEU A 470 20.13 2.46 -25.98
CA LEU A 470 18.91 3.26 -26.16
C LEU A 470 17.66 2.58 -25.58
N SER A 471 17.64 1.24 -25.55
CA SER A 471 16.53 0.45 -25.03
C SER A 471 16.23 0.69 -23.55
N ILE A 472 17.13 1.33 -22.79
CA ILE A 472 16.89 1.68 -21.39
C ILE A 472 15.65 2.59 -21.21
N GLN A 473 15.31 3.36 -22.25
CA GLN A 473 14.08 4.17 -22.29
C GLN A 473 12.80 3.36 -22.09
N ASN A 474 12.84 2.05 -22.34
CA ASN A 474 11.66 1.18 -22.17
C ASN A 474 11.41 0.84 -20.69
N CYS A 475 12.38 1.09 -19.80
CA CYS A 475 12.26 0.88 -18.35
C CYS A 475 11.52 2.07 -17.71
N GLN A 476 10.28 2.30 -18.10
CA GLN A 476 9.47 3.47 -17.72
C GLN A 476 9.12 3.59 -16.23
N LYS A 477 9.53 2.62 -15.40
CA LYS A 477 9.35 2.63 -13.94
C LYS A 477 10.64 2.87 -13.19
N LEU A 478 11.76 3.06 -13.90
CA LEU A 478 13.08 3.16 -13.31
C LEU A 478 13.19 4.41 -12.45
N GLN A 479 13.49 4.23 -11.16
CA GLN A 479 13.66 5.30 -10.16
C GLN A 479 15.12 5.48 -9.77
N TYR A 480 15.91 4.42 -9.86
CA TYR A 480 17.32 4.38 -9.49
C TYR A 480 18.12 3.75 -10.63
N LEU A 481 19.09 4.48 -11.15
CA LEU A 481 20.02 4.01 -12.19
C LEU A 481 21.45 4.35 -11.79
N ASN A 482 22.24 3.32 -11.48
CA ASN A 482 23.66 3.45 -11.21
C ASN A 482 24.50 2.65 -12.22
N LEU A 483 25.24 3.36 -13.07
CA LEU A 483 26.20 2.81 -14.04
C LEU A 483 27.63 3.29 -13.75
N SER A 484 27.87 3.87 -12.59
CA SER A 484 29.15 4.50 -12.25
C SER A 484 30.32 3.50 -12.19
N ARG A 485 31.52 4.00 -12.27
CA ARG A 485 32.81 3.21 -12.14
C ARG A 485 32.83 2.02 -13.10
N ASN A 486 32.68 2.33 -14.41
CA ASN A 486 32.77 1.40 -15.51
C ASN A 486 33.69 1.96 -16.64
N ASN A 487 33.75 1.27 -17.77
CA ASN A 487 34.50 1.71 -18.97
C ASN A 487 33.57 2.19 -20.09
N LEU A 488 32.38 2.69 -19.77
CA LEU A 488 31.36 3.14 -20.74
C LEU A 488 31.90 4.33 -21.56
N ARG A 489 31.60 4.34 -22.85
CA ARG A 489 32.06 5.33 -23.83
C ARG A 489 30.87 5.93 -24.63
N GLY A 490 31.21 6.88 -25.50
CA GLY A 490 30.24 7.56 -26.36
C GLY A 490 29.42 8.61 -25.61
N THR A 491 28.33 9.04 -26.19
CA THR A 491 27.48 10.11 -25.63
C THR A 491 26.43 9.55 -24.66
N ILE A 492 26.02 10.37 -23.72
CA ILE A 492 24.83 10.04 -22.92
C ILE A 492 23.60 10.19 -23.82
N PRO A 493 22.81 9.12 -24.03
CA PRO A 493 21.62 9.21 -24.85
C PRO A 493 20.56 10.14 -24.22
N SER A 494 19.91 10.98 -25.02
CA SER A 494 18.79 11.83 -24.58
C SER A 494 17.64 11.03 -23.97
N GLU A 495 17.48 9.80 -24.42
CA GLU A 495 16.48 8.83 -23.97
C GLU A 495 16.58 8.47 -22.48
N VAL A 496 17.79 8.56 -21.90
CA VAL A 496 17.99 8.37 -20.44
C VAL A 496 17.25 9.46 -19.66
N PHE A 497 17.28 10.68 -20.17
CA PHE A 497 16.62 11.82 -19.53
C PHE A 497 15.11 11.88 -19.81
N SER A 498 14.60 11.09 -20.75
CA SER A 498 13.15 10.92 -20.97
C SER A 498 12.47 10.05 -19.92
N LEU A 499 13.24 9.38 -19.05
CA LEU A 499 12.74 8.56 -17.96
C LEU A 499 12.25 9.44 -16.79
N SER A 500 11.07 10.05 -16.93
CA SER A 500 10.47 10.92 -15.88
C SER A 500 10.21 10.20 -14.55
N SER A 501 10.34 8.88 -14.52
CA SER A 501 10.27 8.05 -13.32
C SER A 501 11.55 8.05 -12.47
N LEU A 502 12.69 8.53 -13.01
CA LEU A 502 13.93 8.67 -12.25
C LEU A 502 13.74 9.73 -11.18
N THR A 503 13.62 9.31 -9.93
CA THR A 503 13.35 10.17 -8.78
C THR A 503 14.48 10.17 -7.77
N ASN A 504 15.19 9.05 -7.62
CA ASN A 504 16.18 8.90 -6.56
C ASN A 504 17.60 9.24 -7.06
N LEU A 505 18.10 8.47 -8.03
CA LEU A 505 19.51 8.58 -8.46
C LEU A 505 19.66 8.35 -9.96
N LEU A 506 20.43 9.20 -10.61
CA LEU A 506 21.10 8.92 -11.88
C LEU A 506 22.59 9.12 -11.68
N ASP A 507 23.35 8.03 -11.57
CA ASP A 507 24.81 8.05 -11.42
C ASP A 507 25.48 7.39 -12.63
N LEU A 508 26.16 8.22 -13.41
CA LEU A 508 26.98 7.84 -14.58
C LEU A 508 28.48 8.16 -14.35
N SER A 509 28.87 8.49 -13.13
CA SER A 509 30.20 8.99 -12.80
C SER A 509 31.33 7.97 -13.04
N HIS A 510 32.55 8.45 -13.11
CA HIS A 510 33.74 7.59 -13.28
C HIS A 510 33.60 6.62 -14.47
N ASN A 511 33.39 7.19 -15.66
CA ASN A 511 33.34 6.48 -16.94
C ASN A 511 34.18 7.22 -18.00
N SER A 512 34.10 6.86 -19.27
CA SER A 512 34.72 7.54 -20.40
C SER A 512 33.65 8.17 -21.33
N LEU A 513 32.51 8.60 -20.78
CA LEU A 513 31.41 9.23 -21.51
C LEU A 513 31.87 10.59 -22.05
N SER A 514 31.46 10.91 -23.27
CA SER A 514 31.90 12.13 -24.00
C SER A 514 30.67 12.85 -24.61
N GLY A 515 30.94 13.95 -25.31
CA GLY A 515 29.86 14.75 -25.87
C GLY A 515 29.31 15.81 -24.90
N SER A 516 28.19 16.39 -25.24
CA SER A 516 27.50 17.36 -24.39
C SER A 516 26.50 16.68 -23.44
N LEU A 517 26.25 17.27 -22.29
CA LEU A 517 25.08 16.92 -21.50
C LEU A 517 23.82 17.38 -22.25
N PRO A 518 22.88 16.45 -22.61
CA PRO A 518 21.69 16.81 -23.40
C PRO A 518 20.78 17.82 -22.71
N ASN A 519 20.10 18.66 -23.48
CA ASN A 519 19.12 19.61 -22.94
C ASN A 519 17.93 18.93 -22.28
N GLU A 520 17.67 17.69 -22.65
CA GLU A 520 16.63 16.83 -22.09
C GLU A 520 16.85 16.52 -20.59
N VAL A 521 18.01 16.84 -20.03
CA VAL A 521 18.26 16.74 -18.59
C VAL A 521 17.20 17.47 -17.75
N GLY A 522 16.65 18.59 -18.25
CA GLY A 522 15.57 19.31 -17.59
C GLY A 522 14.24 18.53 -17.47
N GLN A 523 14.07 17.40 -18.19
CA GLN A 523 12.88 16.57 -18.08
C GLN A 523 12.86 15.75 -16.77
N LEU A 524 14.01 15.58 -16.11
CA LEU A 524 14.14 14.91 -14.82
C LEU A 524 13.73 15.83 -13.65
N GLN A 525 12.49 16.32 -13.67
CA GLN A 525 12.00 17.30 -12.70
C GLN A 525 12.01 16.80 -11.25
N ASN A 526 11.91 15.49 -11.05
CA ASN A 526 11.75 14.85 -9.74
C ASN A 526 13.02 14.14 -9.25
N ILE A 527 14.14 14.26 -9.97
CA ILE A 527 15.41 13.61 -9.59
C ILE A 527 15.99 14.27 -8.35
N ASP A 528 16.45 13.45 -7.41
CA ASP A 528 17.13 13.89 -6.18
C ASP A 528 18.64 14.05 -6.39
N ILE A 529 19.29 13.04 -6.99
CA ILE A 529 20.74 13.01 -7.20
C ILE A 529 21.08 12.83 -8.68
N LEU A 530 21.86 13.74 -9.24
CA LEU A 530 22.44 13.64 -10.58
C LEU A 530 23.95 13.71 -10.49
N ASP A 531 24.63 12.61 -10.82
CA ASP A 531 26.09 12.52 -10.87
C ASP A 531 26.56 12.07 -12.26
N VAL A 532 27.26 12.97 -12.97
CA VAL A 532 27.97 12.67 -14.22
C VAL A 532 29.45 13.03 -14.11
N SER A 533 29.96 13.11 -12.90
CA SER A 533 31.37 13.48 -12.61
C SER A 533 32.37 12.49 -13.17
N GLU A 534 33.63 12.92 -13.24
CA GLU A 534 34.81 12.10 -13.65
C GLU A 534 34.55 11.38 -14.99
N ASN A 535 34.18 12.16 -16.02
CA ASN A 535 33.97 11.73 -17.39
C ASN A 535 34.71 12.64 -18.38
N GLN A 536 34.43 12.52 -19.68
CA GLN A 536 35.00 13.35 -20.74
C GLN A 536 33.95 14.26 -21.38
N LEU A 537 32.94 14.67 -20.62
CA LEU A 537 31.85 15.53 -21.11
C LEU A 537 32.40 16.94 -21.39
N TYR A 538 31.94 17.56 -22.46
CA TYR A 538 32.36 18.90 -22.87
C TYR A 538 31.13 19.75 -23.24
N ALA A 539 31.35 20.92 -23.84
CA ALA A 539 30.35 21.94 -24.13
C ALA A 539 29.85 22.69 -22.88
N ASN A 540 28.82 23.50 -23.07
CA ASN A 540 28.25 24.29 -21.97
C ASN A 540 27.35 23.40 -21.11
N ILE A 541 27.29 23.70 -19.81
CA ILE A 541 26.25 23.13 -18.94
C ILE A 541 24.87 23.65 -19.45
N PRO A 542 23.92 22.77 -19.79
CA PRO A 542 22.63 23.22 -20.34
C PRO A 542 21.82 23.99 -19.30
N GLY A 543 21.23 25.13 -19.73
CA GLY A 543 20.40 25.94 -18.84
C GLY A 543 19.14 25.22 -18.34
N THR A 544 18.67 24.20 -19.06
CA THR A 544 17.50 23.37 -18.69
C THR A 544 17.71 22.57 -17.42
N ILE A 545 18.97 22.37 -16.96
CA ILE A 545 19.27 21.71 -15.67
C ILE A 545 18.54 22.41 -14.50
N GLY A 546 18.30 23.73 -14.61
CA GLY A 546 17.52 24.49 -13.62
C GLY A 546 16.02 24.11 -13.53
N GLU A 547 15.53 23.24 -14.42
CA GLU A 547 14.15 22.73 -14.42
C GLU A 547 13.99 21.47 -13.55
N CYS A 548 15.12 20.87 -13.12
CA CYS A 548 15.13 19.70 -12.19
C CYS A 548 14.76 20.15 -10.78
N SER A 549 13.49 20.48 -10.54
CA SER A 549 13.03 21.20 -9.35
C SER A 549 13.27 20.49 -8.01
N SER A 550 13.37 19.17 -8.01
CA SER A 550 13.61 18.33 -6.81
C SER A 550 15.09 18.07 -6.52
N LEU A 551 16.00 18.53 -7.38
CA LEU A 551 17.43 18.18 -7.29
C LEU A 551 18.06 18.75 -6.00
N GLU A 552 18.60 17.83 -5.16
CA GLU A 552 19.34 18.17 -3.95
C GLU A 552 20.86 18.05 -4.14
N TYR A 553 21.32 17.13 -4.99
CA TYR A 553 22.73 16.84 -5.19
C TYR A 553 23.08 16.85 -6.67
N LEU A 554 24.00 17.73 -7.09
CA LEU A 554 24.47 17.86 -8.47
C LEU A 554 26.00 17.78 -8.52
N TYR A 555 26.51 16.75 -9.19
CA TYR A 555 27.93 16.48 -9.34
C TYR A 555 28.33 16.47 -10.83
N LEU A 556 29.08 17.49 -11.25
CA LEU A 556 29.56 17.68 -12.63
C LEU A 556 31.12 17.76 -12.68
N GLN A 557 31.79 17.62 -11.54
CA GLN A 557 33.21 17.78 -11.42
C GLN A 557 34.02 16.78 -12.28
N GLY A 558 35.28 17.13 -12.58
CA GLY A 558 36.20 16.25 -13.30
C GLY A 558 35.78 15.96 -14.75
N ASN A 559 35.27 16.97 -15.45
CA ASN A 559 34.87 16.93 -16.85
C ASN A 559 35.58 18.06 -17.67
N SER A 560 35.18 18.29 -18.89
CA SER A 560 35.67 19.35 -19.77
C SER A 560 34.59 20.39 -20.10
N PHE A 561 33.62 20.60 -19.21
CA PHE A 561 32.62 21.64 -19.39
C PHE A 561 33.24 23.02 -19.49
N HIS A 562 32.78 23.82 -20.47
CA HIS A 562 33.28 25.18 -20.69
C HIS A 562 32.13 26.21 -20.72
N GLY A 563 32.42 27.47 -20.95
CA GLY A 563 31.45 28.55 -20.92
C GLY A 563 31.15 29.01 -19.51
N ILE A 564 30.00 29.66 -19.32
CA ILE A 564 29.58 30.27 -18.06
C ILE A 564 28.77 29.31 -17.19
N ILE A 565 28.82 29.50 -15.88
CA ILE A 565 27.88 28.82 -14.96
C ILE A 565 26.45 29.33 -15.25
N PRO A 566 25.49 28.44 -15.57
CA PRO A 566 24.12 28.87 -15.89
C PRO A 566 23.42 29.53 -14.69
N SER A 567 22.88 30.70 -14.90
CA SER A 567 22.10 31.39 -13.86
C SER A 567 20.81 30.65 -13.47
N SER A 568 20.32 29.75 -14.33
CA SER A 568 19.15 28.89 -14.09
C SER A 568 19.36 27.90 -12.92
N LEU A 569 20.60 27.59 -12.54
CA LEU A 569 20.88 26.81 -11.33
C LEU A 569 20.25 27.43 -10.07
N ALA A 570 20.05 28.76 -10.04
CA ALA A 570 19.37 29.44 -8.93
C ALA A 570 17.88 29.08 -8.81
N SER A 571 17.30 28.43 -9.80
CA SER A 571 15.93 27.90 -9.73
C SER A 571 15.81 26.63 -8.88
N LEU A 572 16.93 25.92 -8.65
CA LEU A 572 17.01 24.71 -7.84
C LEU A 572 16.99 25.07 -6.35
N LYS A 573 15.81 25.36 -5.82
CA LYS A 573 15.64 25.86 -4.44
C LYS A 573 16.00 24.81 -3.38
N GLY A 574 15.86 23.52 -3.69
CA GLY A 574 16.21 22.39 -2.83
C GLY A 574 17.68 21.99 -2.85
N LEU A 575 18.49 22.58 -3.74
CA LEU A 575 19.88 22.15 -3.95
C LEU A 575 20.71 22.37 -2.69
N ARG A 576 21.36 21.27 -2.21
CA ARG A 576 22.24 21.24 -1.04
C ARG A 576 23.71 21.14 -1.42
N HIS A 577 24.02 20.31 -2.41
CA HIS A 577 25.40 20.07 -2.85
C HIS A 577 25.55 20.40 -4.33
N LEU A 578 26.53 21.24 -4.64
CA LEU A 578 26.90 21.59 -6.02
C LEU A 578 28.43 21.48 -6.18
N ASP A 579 28.88 20.52 -6.98
CA ASP A 579 30.28 20.41 -7.35
C ASP A 579 30.50 20.59 -8.86
N LEU A 580 31.15 21.69 -9.26
CA LEU A 580 31.53 22.03 -10.64
C LEU A 580 33.03 22.07 -10.81
N SER A 581 33.79 21.58 -9.84
CA SER A 581 35.26 21.67 -9.82
C SER A 581 35.93 20.90 -10.96
N ARG A 582 37.17 21.23 -11.23
CA ARG A 582 37.99 20.53 -12.25
C ARG A 582 37.28 20.46 -13.61
N ASN A 583 36.94 21.66 -14.13
CA ASN A 583 36.32 21.87 -15.42
C ASN A 583 37.02 23.07 -16.14
N HIS A 584 36.47 23.51 -17.28
CA HIS A 584 36.98 24.67 -18.02
C HIS A 584 35.97 25.85 -18.00
N LEU A 585 35.14 25.94 -16.94
CA LEU A 585 34.15 27.00 -16.78
C LEU A 585 34.82 28.38 -16.66
N SER A 586 34.24 29.38 -17.29
CA SER A 586 34.78 30.75 -17.39
C SER A 586 33.73 31.82 -17.06
N GLY A 587 34.19 33.06 -16.99
CA GLY A 587 33.32 34.18 -16.59
C GLY A 587 33.08 34.26 -15.10
N SER A 588 32.19 35.12 -14.68
CA SER A 588 31.92 35.40 -13.27
C SER A 588 30.95 34.40 -12.64
N ILE A 589 31.05 34.19 -11.33
CA ILE A 589 30.07 33.44 -10.55
C ILE A 589 28.73 34.22 -10.59
N PRO A 590 27.64 33.59 -11.02
CA PRO A 590 26.32 34.27 -11.06
C PRO A 590 25.86 34.68 -9.66
N ASN A 591 25.64 35.98 -9.43
CA ASN A 591 25.18 36.49 -8.13
C ASN A 591 23.86 35.88 -7.66
N VAL A 592 23.03 35.37 -8.56
CA VAL A 592 21.76 34.70 -8.21
C VAL A 592 21.92 33.38 -7.45
N LEU A 593 23.09 32.74 -7.50
CA LEU A 593 23.37 31.51 -6.76
C LEU A 593 23.32 31.73 -5.23
N GLN A 594 23.63 32.96 -4.76
CA GLN A 594 23.50 33.31 -3.34
C GLN A 594 22.05 33.20 -2.79
N ASN A 595 21.06 33.07 -3.67
CA ASN A 595 19.64 32.97 -3.31
C ASN A 595 19.15 31.51 -3.15
N ILE A 596 20.02 30.52 -3.30
CA ILE A 596 19.71 29.12 -3.03
C ILE A 596 19.81 28.89 -1.51
N SER A 597 18.66 28.81 -0.84
CA SER A 597 18.59 28.86 0.63
C SER A 597 19.17 27.66 1.33
N PHE A 598 19.15 26.49 0.70
CA PHE A 598 19.55 25.20 1.28
C PHE A 598 20.94 24.73 0.81
N LEU A 599 21.67 25.55 -0.01
CA LEU A 599 22.98 25.17 -0.50
C LEU A 599 23.99 25.14 0.67
N GLU A 600 24.44 23.96 1.03
CA GLU A 600 25.35 23.63 2.13
C GLU A 600 26.80 23.46 1.66
N TYR A 601 27.01 22.99 0.43
CA TYR A 601 28.31 22.73 -0.15
C TYR A 601 28.40 23.27 -1.58
N LEU A 602 29.44 24.06 -1.87
CA LEU A 602 29.70 24.61 -3.19
C LEU A 602 31.22 24.51 -3.53
N ASN A 603 31.52 23.68 -4.53
CA ASN A 603 32.90 23.55 -5.00
C ASN A 603 33.01 24.03 -6.47
N LEU A 604 33.73 25.13 -6.68
CA LEU A 604 34.01 25.71 -7.99
C LEU A 604 35.52 25.68 -8.33
N SER A 605 36.34 24.96 -7.54
CA SER A 605 37.79 24.97 -7.67
C SER A 605 38.29 24.44 -9.02
N PHE A 606 39.45 24.84 -9.39
CA PHE A 606 40.13 24.40 -10.63
C PHE A 606 39.30 24.59 -11.89
N ASN A 607 38.90 25.84 -12.13
CA ASN A 607 38.22 26.34 -13.33
C ASN A 607 38.95 27.58 -13.88
N MET A 608 38.34 28.25 -14.87
CA MET A 608 38.84 29.51 -15.43
C MET A 608 37.94 30.70 -15.05
N LEU A 609 37.29 30.61 -13.87
CA LEU A 609 36.38 31.65 -13.40
C LEU A 609 37.12 32.94 -13.03
N ASP A 610 36.52 34.10 -13.28
CA ASP A 610 37.07 35.40 -12.97
C ASP A 610 35.99 36.32 -12.30
N GLY A 611 36.42 37.48 -11.85
CA GLY A 611 35.55 38.48 -11.23
C GLY A 611 35.41 38.28 -9.70
N GLU A 612 34.38 38.97 -9.15
CA GLU A 612 34.20 39.07 -7.72
C GLU A 612 33.34 37.88 -7.19
N VAL A 613 33.74 37.30 -6.06
CA VAL A 613 33.01 36.23 -5.37
C VAL A 613 31.84 36.86 -4.59
N PRO A 614 30.58 36.36 -4.74
CA PRO A 614 29.45 36.80 -3.93
C PRO A 614 29.70 36.65 -2.42
N THR A 615 29.00 37.42 -1.58
CA THR A 615 29.20 37.47 -0.13
C THR A 615 28.04 37.03 0.71
N LYS A 616 26.92 36.55 0.08
CA LYS A 616 25.70 36.10 0.75
C LYS A 616 25.42 34.61 0.50
N GLY A 617 24.50 34.05 1.29
CA GLY A 617 24.15 32.62 1.17
C GLY A 617 25.33 31.73 1.51
N VAL A 618 25.56 30.65 0.77
CA VAL A 618 26.67 29.71 0.92
C VAL A 618 28.04 30.39 0.86
N PHE A 619 28.14 31.50 0.14
CA PHE A 619 29.41 32.28 0.01
C PHE A 619 29.84 32.97 1.32
N ARG A 620 29.03 32.99 2.36
CA ARG A 620 29.35 33.50 3.69
C ARG A 620 30.24 32.55 4.49
N ASN A 621 30.12 31.26 4.24
CA ASN A 621 30.80 30.21 5.01
C ASN A 621 31.99 29.66 4.18
N ALA A 622 33.17 30.09 4.51
CA ALA A 622 34.37 29.65 3.80
C ALA A 622 34.67 28.13 3.94
N SER A 623 34.11 27.48 4.96
CA SER A 623 34.29 26.02 5.16
C SER A 623 33.48 25.18 4.17
N GLU A 624 32.41 25.74 3.62
CA GLU A 624 31.49 25.06 2.71
C GLU A 624 31.70 25.48 1.25
N LEU A 625 32.59 26.48 1.03
CA LEU A 625 32.91 27.05 -0.28
C LEU A 625 34.35 26.79 -0.68
N THR A 626 34.56 26.15 -1.83
CA THR A 626 35.91 25.97 -2.40
C THR A 626 36.00 26.64 -3.78
N VAL A 627 36.90 27.62 -3.93
CA VAL A 627 37.05 28.41 -5.17
C VAL A 627 38.52 28.46 -5.65
N THR A 628 39.40 27.66 -5.06
CA THR A 628 40.85 27.63 -5.38
C THR A 628 41.12 27.32 -6.85
N GLY A 629 42.24 27.77 -7.40
CA GLY A 629 42.58 27.47 -8.80
C GLY A 629 41.81 28.26 -9.85
N ASN A 630 41.21 29.41 -9.49
CA ASN A 630 40.52 30.35 -10.38
C ASN A 630 41.17 31.74 -10.38
N LYS A 631 40.71 32.65 -11.18
CA LYS A 631 41.14 34.08 -11.23
C LYS A 631 40.18 35.01 -10.52
N LEU A 632 39.66 34.57 -9.37
CA LEU A 632 38.64 35.28 -8.59
C LEU A 632 39.26 36.32 -7.65
N CYS A 633 38.47 37.30 -7.25
CA CYS A 633 38.80 38.35 -6.31
C CYS A 633 37.70 38.63 -5.31
N GLY A 634 37.95 39.34 -4.23
CA GLY A 634 36.95 39.74 -3.23
C GLY A 634 36.42 38.56 -2.41
N GLY A 635 35.14 38.53 -2.11
CA GLY A 635 34.52 37.53 -1.24
C GLY A 635 34.72 37.83 0.24
N VAL A 636 34.48 36.82 1.09
CA VAL A 636 34.72 36.91 2.54
C VAL A 636 36.19 36.79 2.87
N SER A 637 36.62 37.39 3.96
CA SER A 637 38.04 37.51 4.34
C SER A 637 38.74 36.17 4.48
N GLU A 638 38.04 35.15 4.89
CA GLU A 638 38.52 33.78 5.16
C GLU A 638 38.92 33.04 3.87
N LEU A 639 38.48 33.48 2.71
CA LEU A 639 38.88 32.91 1.41
C LEU A 639 40.26 33.35 0.96
N HIS A 640 40.87 34.35 1.59
CA HIS A 640 42.20 34.90 1.30
C HIS A 640 42.42 35.25 -0.19
N LEU A 641 41.36 35.70 -0.88
CA LEU A 641 41.43 36.11 -2.28
C LEU A 641 41.99 37.54 -2.41
N PRO A 642 42.63 37.86 -3.55
CA PRO A 642 43.13 39.23 -3.78
C PRO A 642 41.98 40.23 -3.86
N PRO A 643 42.16 41.48 -3.45
CA PRO A 643 41.16 42.54 -3.61
C PRO A 643 40.86 42.74 -5.13
N CYS A 644 39.58 42.98 -5.44
CA CYS A 644 39.19 43.20 -6.84
C CYS A 644 39.80 44.53 -7.34
N PRO A 645 40.33 44.54 -8.60
CA PRO A 645 40.90 45.77 -9.17
C PRO A 645 39.82 46.86 -9.27
N VAL A 646 40.06 48.00 -8.62
CA VAL A 646 39.18 49.18 -8.66
C VAL A 646 39.18 49.68 -10.11
N LYS A 647 38.04 49.59 -10.79
CA LYS A 647 37.87 50.29 -12.06
C LYS A 647 37.98 51.80 -11.83
N SER A 648 39.15 52.37 -12.15
CA SER A 648 39.35 53.84 -12.11
C SER A 648 38.41 54.48 -13.10
N ASN A 649 37.33 55.08 -12.65
CA ASN A 649 36.46 55.93 -13.46
C ASN A 649 37.28 57.18 -13.88
N LYS A 650 37.88 57.18 -15.08
CA LYS A 650 38.41 58.43 -15.69
C LYS A 650 37.20 59.34 -15.87
N HIS A 651 37.18 60.42 -15.07
CA HIS A 651 36.26 61.52 -15.26
C HIS A 651 36.41 62.12 -16.65
N ALA A 652 35.53 61.80 -17.56
CA ALA A 652 35.30 62.54 -18.78
C ALA A 652 34.56 63.83 -18.46
N LYS A 653 35.15 64.96 -18.80
CA LYS A 653 34.69 66.30 -18.53
C LYS A 653 33.25 66.56 -19.05
N HIS A 654 32.44 67.11 -18.16
CA HIS A 654 31.12 67.69 -18.44
C HIS A 654 31.22 68.76 -19.52
N HIS A 655 30.81 68.50 -20.72
CA HIS A 655 30.32 69.52 -21.68
C HIS A 655 29.21 68.81 -22.54
N ASN A 656 28.00 69.32 -22.47
CA ASN A 656 26.79 69.02 -23.26
C ASN A 656 25.66 68.22 -22.51
N PHE A 657 25.61 68.26 -21.15
CA PHE A 657 24.52 67.65 -20.45
C PHE A 657 23.15 68.39 -20.61
N ARG A 658 23.18 69.68 -20.92
CA ARG A 658 21.91 70.45 -21.06
C ARG A 658 21.19 70.24 -22.40
N LEU A 659 21.92 69.94 -23.49
CA LEU A 659 21.32 69.70 -24.79
C LEU A 659 20.79 68.25 -24.92
N THR A 660 21.50 67.34 -24.41
CA THR A 660 21.08 65.89 -24.37
C THR A 660 19.91 65.69 -23.41
N ALA A 661 19.82 66.43 -22.29
CA ALA A 661 18.71 66.30 -21.34
C ALA A 661 17.40 66.83 -21.96
N ALA A 662 17.49 67.91 -22.78
CA ALA A 662 16.33 68.45 -23.49
C ALA A 662 15.82 67.54 -24.62
N ILE A 663 16.73 66.85 -25.35
CA ILE A 663 16.37 65.93 -26.42
C ILE A 663 15.80 64.59 -25.77
N VAL A 664 16.40 64.16 -24.71
CA VAL A 664 15.92 62.93 -23.98
C VAL A 664 14.56 63.18 -23.35
N SER A 665 14.32 64.38 -22.78
CA SER A 665 12.99 64.71 -22.20
C SER A 665 11.89 64.80 -23.27
N VAL A 666 12.18 65.32 -24.48
CA VAL A 666 11.22 65.29 -25.59
C VAL A 666 10.97 63.88 -26.11
N ILE A 667 12.01 63.02 -26.21
CA ILE A 667 11.88 61.61 -26.61
C ILE A 667 11.09 60.83 -25.58
N VAL A 668 11.38 61.02 -24.28
CA VAL A 668 10.66 60.36 -23.20
C VAL A 668 9.20 60.79 -23.15
N PHE A 669 8.93 62.07 -23.39
CA PHE A 669 7.54 62.62 -23.48
C PHE A 669 6.78 62.00 -24.67
N LEU A 670 7.42 61.85 -25.83
CA LEU A 670 6.83 61.26 -27.03
C LEU A 670 6.64 59.76 -26.83
N LEU A 671 7.57 59.06 -26.14
CA LEU A 671 7.45 57.67 -25.80
C LEU A 671 6.32 57.43 -24.75
N ILE A 672 6.16 58.32 -23.76
CA ILE A 672 5.05 58.29 -22.82
C ILE A 672 3.71 58.52 -23.53
N LEU A 673 3.63 59.47 -24.47
CA LEU A 673 2.43 59.69 -25.28
C LEU A 673 2.13 58.47 -26.18
N SER A 674 3.16 57.90 -26.80
CA SER A 674 3.05 56.64 -27.57
C SER A 674 2.62 55.50 -26.70
N PHE A 675 3.17 55.37 -25.49
CA PHE A 675 2.79 54.39 -24.52
C PHE A 675 1.35 54.57 -24.02
N ILE A 676 0.96 55.84 -23.72
CA ILE A 676 -0.42 56.12 -23.32
C ILE A 676 -1.38 55.84 -24.48
N PHE A 677 -0.98 56.17 -25.74
CA PHE A 677 -1.77 55.86 -26.91
C PHE A 677 -1.87 54.35 -27.17
N THR A 678 -0.77 53.60 -27.00
CA THR A 678 -0.77 52.14 -27.12
C THR A 678 -1.57 51.49 -25.99
N VAL A 679 -1.47 51.99 -24.76
CA VAL A 679 -2.27 51.51 -23.61
C VAL A 679 -3.76 51.86 -23.80
N TYR A 680 -4.05 53.07 -24.32
CA TYR A 680 -5.43 53.45 -24.67
C TYR A 680 -5.99 52.57 -25.81
N TRP A 681 -5.17 52.28 -26.83
CA TRP A 681 -5.54 51.45 -27.98
C TRP A 681 -5.64 49.97 -27.59
N MET A 682 -4.76 49.49 -26.73
CA MET A 682 -4.84 48.14 -26.11
C MET A 682 -6.07 48.05 -25.19
N ARG A 683 -6.38 49.06 -24.37
CA ARG A 683 -7.63 49.10 -23.56
C ARG A 683 -8.90 49.14 -24.40
N LYS A 684 -8.85 49.73 -25.60
CA LYS A 684 -10.00 49.77 -26.51
C LYS A 684 -10.16 48.46 -27.30
N ARG A 685 -9.06 47.65 -27.45
CA ARG A 685 -9.12 46.33 -28.05
C ARG A 685 -9.38 45.18 -27.03
N SER A 686 -9.22 45.45 -25.75
CA SER A 686 -9.38 44.44 -24.71
C SER A 686 -10.77 44.49 -24.08
N LYS A 687 -11.81 44.43 -24.90
CA LYS A 687 -13.15 43.97 -24.51
C LYS A 687 -13.46 42.73 -25.34
N LYS A 688 -12.65 41.68 -25.16
CA LYS A 688 -13.06 40.30 -25.35
C LYS A 688 -12.97 39.62 -23.99
N PRO A 689 -13.95 38.80 -23.63
CA PRO A 689 -14.00 38.21 -22.31
C PRO A 689 -12.76 37.34 -22.11
N SER A 690 -12.12 37.50 -20.96
CA SER A 690 -11.06 36.61 -20.48
C SER A 690 -11.62 35.20 -20.38
N SER A 691 -11.21 34.35 -21.30
CA SER A 691 -11.30 32.92 -21.05
C SER A 691 -10.15 32.57 -20.10
N ASP A 692 -10.45 32.37 -18.83
CA ASP A 692 -9.61 31.61 -17.94
C ASP A 692 -9.54 30.19 -18.50
N SER A 693 -8.59 29.92 -19.36
CA SER A 693 -8.19 28.55 -19.70
C SER A 693 -7.03 28.22 -18.78
N PRO A 694 -7.23 27.26 -17.86
CA PRO A 694 -6.08 26.63 -17.19
C PRO A 694 -5.21 25.97 -18.26
N THR A 695 -3.92 26.12 -18.11
CA THR A 695 -2.86 25.59 -18.97
C THR A 695 -3.06 24.10 -19.29
N ILE A 696 -3.59 23.80 -20.49
CA ILE A 696 -3.76 22.47 -21.07
C ILE A 696 -2.49 22.07 -21.87
N ASP A 697 -1.33 22.49 -21.46
CA ASP A 697 -0.11 22.38 -22.29
C ASP A 697 0.65 21.05 -22.14
N GLN A 698 0.13 20.05 -21.40
CA GLN A 698 0.82 18.78 -21.18
C GLN A 698 0.27 17.56 -21.94
N LEU A 699 -0.86 17.69 -22.65
CA LEU A 699 -1.36 16.64 -23.55
C LEU A 699 -1.06 17.00 -25.00
N ALA A 700 -0.55 16.05 -25.78
CA ALA A 700 -0.32 16.24 -27.20
C ALA A 700 -1.60 16.73 -27.89
N LYS A 701 -1.57 17.88 -28.55
CA LYS A 701 -2.77 18.49 -29.14
C LYS A 701 -3.06 17.84 -30.50
N VAL A 702 -4.23 17.21 -30.61
CA VAL A 702 -4.75 16.69 -31.90
C VAL A 702 -5.66 17.72 -32.53
N SER A 703 -5.57 17.88 -33.87
CA SER A 703 -6.39 18.86 -34.61
C SER A 703 -7.82 18.34 -34.84
N TYR A 704 -8.78 19.25 -35.01
CA TYR A 704 -10.15 18.92 -35.45
C TYR A 704 -10.14 18.07 -36.72
N GLN A 705 -9.26 18.40 -37.67
CA GLN A 705 -9.16 17.76 -38.96
C GLN A 705 -8.76 16.27 -38.86
N ASN A 706 -7.84 15.94 -37.93
CA ASN A 706 -7.45 14.56 -37.69
C ASN A 706 -8.61 13.76 -37.06
N LEU A 707 -9.33 14.33 -36.11
CA LEU A 707 -10.49 13.70 -35.48
C LEU A 707 -11.66 13.51 -36.46
N HIS A 708 -11.91 14.51 -37.30
CA HIS A 708 -12.95 14.45 -38.35
C HIS A 708 -12.63 13.35 -39.36
N ARG A 709 -11.37 13.24 -39.84
CA ARG A 709 -10.94 12.19 -40.75
C ARG A 709 -11.03 10.81 -40.08
N GLY A 710 -10.49 10.66 -38.89
CA GLY A 710 -10.45 9.39 -38.15
C GLY A 710 -11.82 8.82 -37.75
N THR A 711 -12.87 9.68 -37.73
CA THR A 711 -14.26 9.25 -37.42
C THR A 711 -15.17 9.20 -38.65
N ASP A 712 -14.64 9.36 -39.85
CA ASP A 712 -15.42 9.50 -41.10
C ASP A 712 -16.48 10.61 -40.97
N GLY A 713 -16.02 11.79 -40.57
CA GLY A 713 -16.88 12.97 -40.42
C GLY A 713 -17.85 12.90 -39.22
N PHE A 714 -17.50 12.23 -38.17
CA PHE A 714 -18.38 11.93 -37.02
C PHE A 714 -19.66 11.18 -37.44
N SER A 715 -19.46 10.19 -38.34
CA SER A 715 -20.55 9.39 -38.92
C SER A 715 -21.34 8.65 -37.81
N ILE A 716 -22.65 8.54 -38.01
CA ILE A 716 -23.55 7.76 -37.11
C ILE A 716 -23.12 6.28 -37.03
N ARG A 717 -22.46 5.75 -38.10
CA ARG A 717 -21.93 4.37 -38.12
C ARG A 717 -20.81 4.16 -37.09
N ASN A 718 -20.12 5.21 -36.74
CA ASN A 718 -19.04 5.21 -35.75
C ASN A 718 -19.49 5.68 -34.36
N LEU A 719 -20.76 6.01 -34.17
CA LEU A 719 -21.31 6.42 -32.86
C LEU A 719 -21.36 5.20 -31.92
N ILE A 720 -20.65 5.28 -30.80
CA ILE A 720 -20.60 4.23 -29.77
C ILE A 720 -21.39 4.57 -28.53
N GLY A 721 -21.76 5.86 -28.34
CA GLY A 721 -22.59 6.27 -27.21
C GLY A 721 -22.95 7.75 -27.29
N SER A 722 -24.06 8.10 -26.65
CA SER A 722 -24.52 9.50 -26.52
C SER A 722 -24.91 9.78 -25.08
N GLY A 723 -24.30 10.79 -24.49
CA GLY A 723 -24.52 11.18 -23.09
C GLY A 723 -25.08 12.59 -22.94
N SER A 724 -25.23 13.03 -21.65
CA SER A 724 -25.82 14.33 -21.31
C SER A 724 -25.06 15.52 -21.90
N PHE A 725 -23.73 15.43 -22.07
CA PHE A 725 -22.89 16.55 -22.52
C PHE A 725 -22.20 16.32 -23.85
N GLY A 726 -22.38 15.17 -24.52
CA GLY A 726 -21.72 14.90 -25.79
C GLY A 726 -21.98 13.52 -26.36
N SER A 727 -21.37 13.23 -27.50
CA SER A 727 -21.45 11.96 -28.20
C SER A 727 -20.06 11.35 -28.35
N ALA A 728 -19.94 10.04 -28.17
CA ALA A 728 -18.68 9.31 -28.30
C ALA A 728 -18.66 8.52 -29.63
N TYR A 729 -17.56 8.62 -30.35
CA TYR A 729 -17.36 7.98 -31.65
C TYR A 729 -16.12 7.08 -31.62
N LYS A 730 -16.20 5.92 -32.25
CA LYS A 730 -15.03 5.11 -32.56
C LYS A 730 -14.26 5.76 -33.69
N GLY A 731 -12.95 5.87 -33.58
CA GLY A 731 -12.12 6.48 -34.61
C GLY A 731 -10.71 5.89 -34.62
N THR A 732 -9.90 6.33 -35.59
CA THR A 732 -8.47 6.02 -35.68
C THR A 732 -7.66 7.31 -35.70
N ILE A 733 -6.47 7.32 -35.09
CA ILE A 733 -5.58 8.49 -35.06
C ILE A 733 -4.22 8.08 -35.63
N GLU A 734 -3.77 8.81 -36.68
CA GLU A 734 -2.42 8.73 -37.23
C GLU A 734 -1.40 9.32 -36.22
N PRO A 735 -0.15 8.80 -36.13
CA PRO A 735 0.54 7.92 -37.07
C PRO A 735 0.44 6.41 -36.77
N GLU A 736 -0.19 5.99 -35.65
CA GLU A 736 -0.14 4.61 -35.15
C GLU A 736 -1.34 3.74 -35.57
N ASP A 737 -2.30 4.26 -36.34
CA ASP A 737 -3.57 3.62 -36.67
C ASP A 737 -4.30 3.00 -35.46
N SER A 738 -4.06 3.59 -34.28
CA SER A 738 -4.65 3.11 -33.04
C SER A 738 -6.15 3.41 -33.00
N VAL A 739 -6.94 2.39 -32.64
CA VAL A 739 -8.40 2.57 -32.47
C VAL A 739 -8.67 3.26 -31.14
N VAL A 740 -9.40 4.37 -31.19
CA VAL A 740 -9.67 5.26 -30.04
C VAL A 740 -11.15 5.57 -29.89
N ALA A 741 -11.57 6.00 -28.71
CA ALA A 741 -12.88 6.56 -28.46
C ALA A 741 -12.79 8.08 -28.36
N ILE A 742 -13.56 8.80 -29.17
CA ILE A 742 -13.54 10.26 -29.30
C ILE A 742 -14.85 10.82 -28.77
N LYS A 743 -14.82 11.44 -27.58
CA LYS A 743 -15.98 12.09 -26.95
C LYS A 743 -16.05 13.55 -27.40
N VAL A 744 -16.99 13.87 -28.30
CA VAL A 744 -17.25 15.23 -28.79
C VAL A 744 -18.24 15.93 -27.86
N ILE A 745 -17.85 17.06 -27.33
CA ILE A 745 -18.64 17.82 -26.34
C ILE A 745 -19.65 18.72 -27.07
N ASN A 746 -20.91 18.62 -26.69
CA ASN A 746 -21.97 19.51 -27.21
C ASN A 746 -21.99 20.85 -26.45
N LEU A 747 -21.25 21.83 -26.98
CA LEU A 747 -21.07 23.14 -26.37
C LEU A 747 -22.34 24.00 -26.30
N GLN A 748 -23.41 23.65 -27.02
CA GLN A 748 -24.70 24.31 -26.92
C GLN A 748 -25.46 24.01 -25.64
N LYS A 749 -25.14 22.92 -24.96
CA LYS A 749 -25.75 22.54 -23.67
C LYS A 749 -25.15 23.36 -22.52
N LYS A 750 -26.01 23.90 -21.66
CA LYS A 750 -25.62 24.67 -20.48
C LYS A 750 -24.77 23.76 -19.54
N GLY A 751 -23.54 24.18 -19.26
CA GLY A 751 -22.62 23.43 -18.39
C GLY A 751 -21.60 22.57 -19.13
N ALA A 752 -21.70 22.34 -20.43
CA ALA A 752 -20.79 21.48 -21.21
C ALA A 752 -19.33 21.93 -21.17
N HIS A 753 -19.05 23.24 -21.19
CA HIS A 753 -17.70 23.77 -21.04
C HIS A 753 -17.11 23.49 -19.65
N LYS A 754 -17.93 23.59 -18.58
CA LYS A 754 -17.50 23.23 -17.21
C LYS A 754 -17.23 21.73 -17.07
N SER A 755 -18.06 20.90 -17.70
CA SER A 755 -17.88 19.44 -17.74
C SER A 755 -16.57 19.07 -18.44
N PHE A 756 -16.26 19.66 -19.59
CA PHE A 756 -14.99 19.44 -20.29
C PHE A 756 -13.76 19.77 -19.41
N ILE A 757 -13.80 20.96 -18.75
CA ILE A 757 -12.71 21.37 -17.87
C ILE A 757 -12.58 20.44 -16.63
N ALA A 758 -13.71 20.04 -16.06
CA ALA A 758 -13.73 19.13 -14.92
C ALA A 758 -13.11 17.78 -15.28
N GLU A 759 -13.47 17.22 -16.44
CA GLU A 759 -12.94 15.95 -16.94
C GLU A 759 -11.44 16.03 -17.26
N CYS A 760 -10.99 17.14 -17.91
CA CYS A 760 -9.57 17.40 -18.14
C CYS A 760 -8.77 17.50 -16.82
N ASN A 761 -9.28 18.25 -15.84
CA ASN A 761 -8.58 18.46 -14.57
C ASN A 761 -8.54 17.20 -13.71
N ALA A 762 -9.62 16.42 -13.69
CA ALA A 762 -9.66 15.15 -12.97
C ALA A 762 -8.70 14.13 -13.57
N LEU A 763 -8.64 14.02 -14.91
CA LEU A 763 -7.88 12.97 -15.60
C LEU A 763 -6.41 13.33 -15.89
N LYS A 764 -6.01 14.58 -15.71
CA LYS A 764 -4.67 15.08 -16.07
C LYS A 764 -3.53 14.34 -15.37
N ASN A 765 -3.71 14.08 -14.07
CA ASN A 765 -2.66 13.56 -13.19
C ASN A 765 -2.97 12.16 -12.64
N ILE A 766 -4.09 11.53 -13.04
CA ILE A 766 -4.47 10.22 -12.52
C ILE A 766 -4.16 9.13 -13.52
N ARG A 767 -3.54 8.05 -13.03
CA ARG A 767 -3.26 6.84 -13.80
C ARG A 767 -3.49 5.62 -12.92
N HIS A 768 -4.52 4.88 -13.24
CA HIS A 768 -4.81 3.62 -12.55
C HIS A 768 -5.31 2.59 -13.55
N ARG A 769 -4.98 1.32 -13.34
CA ARG A 769 -5.29 0.22 -14.27
C ARG A 769 -6.80 0.03 -14.53
N ASN A 770 -7.64 0.44 -13.58
CA ASN A 770 -9.11 0.33 -13.66
C ASN A 770 -9.79 1.70 -13.91
N LEU A 771 -9.06 2.67 -14.47
CA LEU A 771 -9.58 3.94 -14.96
C LEU A 771 -9.34 4.06 -16.47
N VAL A 772 -10.30 4.58 -17.21
CA VAL A 772 -10.14 4.80 -18.66
C VAL A 772 -9.08 5.87 -18.89
N LYS A 773 -8.07 5.54 -19.71
CA LYS A 773 -6.93 6.42 -19.98
C LYS A 773 -7.31 7.48 -21.00
N ILE A 774 -7.10 8.76 -20.64
CA ILE A 774 -7.12 9.85 -21.59
C ILE A 774 -5.81 9.87 -22.38
N LEU A 775 -5.91 9.86 -23.69
CA LEU A 775 -4.78 9.89 -24.61
C LEU A 775 -4.43 11.33 -25.02
N THR A 776 -5.43 12.12 -25.39
CA THR A 776 -5.24 13.52 -25.80
C THR A 776 -6.57 14.29 -25.74
N CYS A 777 -6.50 15.59 -25.97
CA CYS A 777 -7.69 16.44 -26.08
C CYS A 777 -7.59 17.38 -27.30
N CYS A 778 -8.75 17.80 -27.82
CA CYS A 778 -8.86 18.78 -28.89
C CYS A 778 -9.66 19.99 -28.41
N SER A 779 -9.08 21.18 -28.52
CA SER A 779 -9.77 22.46 -28.35
C SER A 779 -9.42 23.31 -29.55
N SER A 780 -10.32 23.43 -30.53
CA SER A 780 -10.09 24.01 -31.85
C SER A 780 -11.37 24.64 -32.37
N THR A 781 -11.37 25.04 -33.63
CA THR A 781 -12.56 25.45 -34.38
C THR A 781 -12.90 24.43 -35.44
N ASP A 782 -14.19 24.16 -35.68
CA ASP A 782 -14.67 23.35 -36.77
C ASP A 782 -14.55 24.02 -38.15
N PHE A 783 -14.92 23.35 -39.23
CA PHE A 783 -14.91 23.92 -40.59
C PHE A 783 -15.87 25.11 -40.78
N LYS A 784 -16.81 25.32 -39.86
CA LYS A 784 -17.76 26.47 -39.87
C LYS A 784 -17.29 27.61 -38.99
N GLY A 785 -16.11 27.52 -38.39
CA GLY A 785 -15.55 28.52 -37.47
C GLY A 785 -16.19 28.50 -36.08
N GLN A 786 -16.95 27.45 -35.70
CA GLN A 786 -17.52 27.26 -34.35
C GLN A 786 -16.50 26.59 -33.42
N GLU A 787 -16.58 26.93 -32.12
CA GLU A 787 -15.72 26.29 -31.10
C GLU A 787 -16.02 24.79 -31.05
N PHE A 788 -14.96 23.97 -31.11
CA PHE A 788 -15.01 22.50 -31.05
C PHE A 788 -14.14 21.99 -29.92
N LYS A 789 -14.70 21.07 -29.06
CA LYS A 789 -13.97 20.41 -27.99
C LYS A 789 -14.23 18.92 -28.02
N ALA A 790 -13.17 18.15 -27.88
CA ALA A 790 -13.25 16.69 -27.80
C ALA A 790 -12.18 16.13 -26.89
N LEU A 791 -12.48 15.00 -26.27
CA LEU A 791 -11.55 14.19 -25.48
C LEU A 791 -11.33 12.86 -26.22
N VAL A 792 -10.11 12.38 -26.18
CA VAL A 792 -9.73 11.13 -26.83
C VAL A 792 -9.26 10.14 -25.78
N PHE A 793 -9.88 8.98 -25.76
CA PHE A 793 -9.65 7.91 -24.81
C PHE A 793 -9.22 6.62 -25.53
N GLU A 794 -8.63 5.69 -24.80
CA GLU A 794 -8.47 4.33 -25.27
C GLU A 794 -9.85 3.68 -25.55
N TYR A 795 -9.91 2.83 -26.56
CA TYR A 795 -11.17 2.22 -27.00
C TYR A 795 -11.43 0.91 -26.25
N MET A 796 -12.56 0.85 -25.54
CA MET A 796 -13.00 -0.32 -24.79
C MET A 796 -13.87 -1.22 -25.66
N LYS A 797 -13.32 -2.38 -26.07
CA LYS A 797 -13.88 -3.22 -27.10
C LYS A 797 -15.22 -3.88 -26.72
N ASN A 798 -15.38 -4.23 -25.43
CA ASN A 798 -16.57 -4.88 -24.92
C ASN A 798 -17.67 -3.91 -24.48
N GLY A 799 -17.45 -2.59 -24.64
CA GLY A 799 -18.42 -1.55 -24.36
C GLY A 799 -18.71 -1.34 -22.88
N SER A 800 -19.90 -0.87 -22.53
CA SER A 800 -20.30 -0.58 -21.15
C SER A 800 -20.90 -1.80 -20.45
N LEU A 801 -20.75 -1.86 -19.11
CA LEU A 801 -21.38 -2.87 -18.25
C LEU A 801 -22.90 -2.85 -18.39
N GLU A 802 -23.49 -1.68 -18.65
CA GLU A 802 -24.93 -1.52 -18.94
C GLU A 802 -25.40 -2.45 -20.05
N SER A 803 -24.62 -2.56 -21.14
CA SER A 803 -24.95 -3.42 -22.30
C SER A 803 -24.84 -4.92 -22.01
N TRP A 804 -24.19 -5.31 -20.91
CA TRP A 804 -24.04 -6.68 -20.46
C TRP A 804 -25.10 -7.06 -19.43
N LEU A 805 -25.51 -6.13 -18.56
CA LEU A 805 -26.59 -6.35 -17.59
C LEU A 805 -27.97 -6.25 -18.23
N HIS A 806 -28.13 -5.40 -19.24
CA HIS A 806 -29.42 -5.09 -19.89
C HIS A 806 -29.28 -5.10 -21.43
N PRO A 807 -29.07 -6.25 -22.06
CA PRO A 807 -28.91 -6.35 -23.52
C PRO A 807 -30.20 -5.93 -24.22
N ALA A 808 -30.08 -5.11 -25.28
CA ALA A 808 -31.21 -4.72 -26.13
C ALA A 808 -31.75 -5.93 -26.92
N ALA A 809 -33.06 -6.05 -27.02
CA ALA A 809 -33.74 -7.22 -27.63
C ALA A 809 -33.45 -7.46 -29.12
N ASP A 810 -32.88 -6.49 -29.84
CA ASP A 810 -32.71 -6.48 -31.29
C ASP A 810 -31.36 -7.04 -31.81
N ILE A 811 -30.45 -7.52 -30.95
CA ILE A 811 -29.13 -8.05 -31.38
C ILE A 811 -29.10 -9.56 -31.08
N ALA A 812 -29.56 -10.36 -32.03
CA ALA A 812 -29.87 -11.78 -31.88
C ALA A 812 -28.73 -12.74 -32.23
N ASP A 813 -27.43 -12.39 -32.10
CA ASP A 813 -26.37 -13.33 -32.52
C ASP A 813 -25.50 -13.96 -31.43
N GLN A 814 -25.53 -13.50 -30.19
CA GLN A 814 -25.09 -14.29 -29.00
C GLN A 814 -25.58 -13.64 -27.69
N PRO A 815 -26.17 -14.40 -26.75
CA PRO A 815 -26.60 -13.85 -25.47
C PRO A 815 -25.36 -13.44 -24.66
N ARG A 816 -25.17 -12.13 -24.46
CA ARG A 816 -24.15 -11.58 -23.56
C ARG A 816 -24.62 -11.85 -22.12
N SER A 817 -23.94 -12.72 -21.41
CA SER A 817 -24.21 -12.98 -19.99
C SER A 817 -22.92 -12.98 -19.20
N LEU A 818 -22.98 -12.48 -17.96
CA LEU A 818 -21.86 -12.45 -17.03
C LEU A 818 -22.10 -13.48 -15.93
N ASN A 819 -21.18 -14.41 -15.74
CA ASN A 819 -21.21 -15.35 -14.62
C ASN A 819 -20.79 -14.67 -13.29
N LEU A 820 -20.90 -15.39 -12.16
CA LEU A 820 -20.60 -14.84 -10.84
C LEU A 820 -19.12 -14.40 -10.70
N GLU A 821 -18.18 -15.16 -11.25
CA GLU A 821 -16.75 -14.85 -11.18
C GLU A 821 -16.42 -13.56 -11.94
N GLU A 822 -16.96 -13.39 -13.13
CA GLU A 822 -16.81 -12.17 -13.93
C GLU A 822 -17.43 -10.96 -13.20
N ARG A 823 -18.63 -11.11 -12.62
CA ARG A 823 -19.25 -10.04 -11.83
C ARG A 823 -18.44 -9.67 -10.59
N LEU A 824 -17.90 -10.66 -9.87
CA LEU A 824 -17.03 -10.42 -8.74
C LEU A 824 -15.73 -9.68 -9.15
N ASN A 825 -15.15 -10.03 -10.29
CA ASN A 825 -13.97 -9.36 -10.81
C ASN A 825 -14.28 -7.91 -11.19
N ILE A 826 -15.39 -7.65 -11.88
CA ILE A 826 -15.86 -6.30 -12.22
C ILE A 826 -16.09 -5.46 -10.95
N ILE A 827 -16.74 -6.00 -9.93
CA ILE A 827 -16.95 -5.30 -8.64
C ILE A 827 -15.60 -4.93 -8.00
N ASN A 828 -14.62 -5.84 -8.00
CA ASN A 828 -13.29 -5.58 -7.47
C ASN A 828 -12.54 -4.50 -8.25
N ASP A 829 -12.63 -4.52 -9.59
CA ASP A 829 -11.98 -3.53 -10.44
C ASP A 829 -12.55 -2.13 -10.21
N VAL A 830 -13.89 -2.02 -10.11
CA VAL A 830 -14.54 -0.75 -9.79
C VAL A 830 -14.17 -0.28 -8.37
N ALA A 831 -14.17 -1.18 -7.38
CA ALA A 831 -13.76 -0.85 -6.02
C ALA A 831 -12.30 -0.34 -5.98
N SER A 832 -11.40 -0.98 -6.72
CA SER A 832 -9.99 -0.55 -6.84
C SER A 832 -9.86 0.84 -7.46
N ALA A 833 -10.64 1.14 -8.50
CA ALA A 833 -10.66 2.47 -9.12
C ALA A 833 -11.17 3.55 -8.15
N VAL A 834 -12.27 3.29 -7.45
CA VAL A 834 -12.86 4.24 -6.50
C VAL A 834 -11.96 4.45 -5.28
N HIS A 835 -11.31 3.40 -4.79
CA HIS A 835 -10.31 3.52 -3.72
C HIS A 835 -9.16 4.43 -4.12
N TYR A 836 -8.61 4.24 -5.31
CA TYR A 836 -7.53 5.09 -5.84
C TYR A 836 -7.96 6.56 -5.90
N LEU A 837 -9.17 6.84 -6.40
CA LEU A 837 -9.69 8.21 -6.50
C LEU A 837 -9.87 8.88 -5.13
N HIS A 838 -10.30 8.12 -4.10
CA HIS A 838 -10.60 8.67 -2.78
C HIS A 838 -9.38 8.81 -1.88
N TYR A 839 -8.38 7.90 -1.98
CA TYR A 839 -7.34 7.76 -0.97
C TYR A 839 -5.90 7.83 -1.49
N GLU A 840 -5.67 7.57 -2.80
CA GLU A 840 -4.32 7.51 -3.35
C GLU A 840 -3.98 8.72 -4.24
N CYS A 841 -4.97 9.54 -4.60
CA CYS A 841 -4.74 10.78 -5.33
C CYS A 841 -4.24 11.89 -4.39
N GLU A 842 -3.35 12.77 -4.86
CA GLU A 842 -2.85 13.95 -4.13
C GLU A 842 -3.99 14.81 -3.54
N GLN A 843 -5.09 14.90 -4.26
CA GLN A 843 -6.35 15.47 -3.79
C GLN A 843 -7.45 14.45 -4.07
N ALA A 844 -8.26 14.12 -3.08
CA ALA A 844 -9.35 13.17 -3.26
C ALA A 844 -10.31 13.64 -4.36
N ILE A 845 -10.65 12.72 -5.26
CA ILE A 845 -11.54 12.95 -6.40
C ILE A 845 -12.85 12.21 -6.16
N ILE A 846 -13.95 12.95 -6.13
CA ILE A 846 -15.29 12.39 -6.04
C ILE A 846 -15.84 12.27 -7.46
N HIS A 847 -16.27 11.07 -7.86
CA HIS A 847 -16.74 10.78 -9.22
C HIS A 847 -18.12 11.37 -9.50
N CYS A 848 -19.04 11.29 -8.58
CA CYS A 848 -20.42 11.81 -8.60
C CYS A 848 -21.39 11.12 -9.59
N ASP A 849 -20.97 10.16 -10.41
CA ASP A 849 -21.86 9.52 -11.41
C ASP A 849 -21.48 8.04 -11.66
N LEU A 850 -21.26 7.26 -10.59
CA LEU A 850 -21.01 5.83 -10.69
C LEU A 850 -22.29 5.08 -11.07
N LYS A 851 -22.27 4.40 -12.22
CA LYS A 851 -23.38 3.60 -12.77
C LYS A 851 -22.86 2.63 -13.84
N PRO A 852 -23.61 1.59 -14.25
CA PRO A 852 -23.15 0.61 -15.25
C PRO A 852 -22.75 1.23 -16.59
N GLY A 853 -23.41 2.32 -17.03
CA GLY A 853 -23.08 3.00 -18.27
C GLY A 853 -21.69 3.67 -18.27
N ASN A 854 -21.13 3.98 -17.09
CA ASN A 854 -19.83 4.60 -16.89
C ASN A 854 -18.74 3.60 -16.48
N VAL A 855 -19.04 2.30 -16.43
CA VAL A 855 -18.08 1.20 -16.28
C VAL A 855 -17.91 0.54 -17.63
N LEU A 856 -16.72 0.64 -18.22
CA LEU A 856 -16.40 0.09 -19.53
C LEU A 856 -15.53 -1.17 -19.39
N LEU A 857 -15.70 -2.13 -20.30
CA LEU A 857 -14.98 -3.39 -20.31
C LEU A 857 -14.01 -3.45 -21.48
N ASP A 858 -12.73 -3.75 -21.20
CA ASP A 858 -11.72 -3.96 -22.21
C ASP A 858 -11.86 -5.35 -22.90
N ASP A 859 -10.94 -5.69 -23.78
CA ASP A 859 -10.95 -6.98 -24.50
C ASP A 859 -10.65 -8.19 -23.59
N CYS A 860 -10.12 -7.98 -22.38
CA CYS A 860 -9.90 -8.99 -21.35
C CYS A 860 -11.02 -9.04 -20.29
N MET A 861 -12.15 -8.32 -20.47
CA MET A 861 -13.25 -8.18 -19.51
C MET A 861 -12.85 -7.50 -18.20
N VAL A 862 -11.72 -6.74 -18.17
CA VAL A 862 -11.34 -5.90 -17.04
C VAL A 862 -12.17 -4.63 -17.05
N ALA A 863 -12.69 -4.23 -15.88
CA ALA A 863 -13.53 -3.05 -15.77
C ALA A 863 -12.71 -1.76 -15.55
N HIS A 864 -13.12 -0.71 -16.27
CA HIS A 864 -12.52 0.62 -16.20
C HIS A 864 -13.61 1.67 -15.96
N VAL A 865 -13.45 2.48 -14.92
CA VAL A 865 -14.37 3.58 -14.60
C VAL A 865 -14.08 4.76 -15.55
N SER A 866 -15.14 5.37 -16.10
CA SER A 866 -15.10 6.41 -17.12
C SER A 866 -16.06 7.56 -16.79
N ASP A 867 -16.05 8.61 -17.60
CA ASP A 867 -16.93 9.80 -17.57
C ASP A 867 -16.82 10.66 -16.30
N PHE A 868 -15.70 11.39 -16.19
CA PHE A 868 -15.42 12.32 -15.09
C PHE A 868 -16.05 13.71 -15.27
N GLY A 869 -17.06 13.86 -16.13
CA GLY A 869 -17.70 15.14 -16.43
C GLY A 869 -18.38 15.82 -15.25
N LEU A 870 -18.75 15.07 -14.21
CA LEU A 870 -19.31 15.57 -12.95
C LEU A 870 -18.33 15.51 -11.77
N ALA A 871 -17.12 14.99 -11.95
CA ALA A 871 -16.15 14.81 -10.89
C ALA A 871 -15.74 16.11 -10.17
N ARG A 872 -15.38 16.02 -8.90
CA ARG A 872 -14.96 17.13 -8.04
C ARG A 872 -13.69 16.81 -7.27
N LEU A 873 -12.80 17.79 -7.17
CA LEU A 873 -11.60 17.75 -6.33
C LEU A 873 -11.95 18.25 -4.93
N LEU A 874 -11.62 17.53 -3.89
CA LEU A 874 -11.75 17.96 -2.50
C LEU A 874 -10.53 18.79 -2.11
N SER A 875 -10.73 20.09 -1.83
CA SER A 875 -9.67 20.95 -1.31
C SER A 875 -9.43 20.67 0.18
N SER A 876 -8.16 20.58 0.60
CA SER A 876 -7.71 20.35 1.98
C SER A 876 -8.03 21.47 2.97
N LEU A 877 -8.55 22.59 2.50
CA LEU A 877 -9.07 23.69 3.31
C LEU A 877 -10.59 23.66 3.19
N GLY A 878 -11.29 23.22 4.21
CA GLY A 878 -12.73 23.04 4.31
C GLY A 878 -13.63 24.27 3.97
N VAL A 879 -13.27 25.00 2.93
CA VAL A 879 -14.05 26.11 2.37
C VAL A 879 -14.37 25.77 0.92
N SER A 880 -15.59 25.33 0.70
CA SER A 880 -16.20 25.22 -0.64
C SER A 880 -16.17 26.59 -1.32
N LEU A 881 -15.14 26.85 -2.12
CA LEU A 881 -15.14 27.96 -3.08
C LEU A 881 -15.89 27.50 -4.33
N THR A 882 -17.15 27.67 -4.34
CA THR A 882 -18.13 28.11 -5.36
C THR A 882 -19.51 27.67 -4.95
N GLN A 883 -20.23 28.51 -4.23
CA GLN A 883 -21.67 28.53 -4.30
C GLN A 883 -22.06 28.90 -5.73
N SER A 884 -22.21 27.93 -6.63
CA SER A 884 -23.01 28.16 -7.83
C SER A 884 -24.41 27.64 -7.51
N SER A 885 -25.29 28.62 -7.26
CA SER A 885 -26.72 28.45 -7.21
C SER A 885 -27.26 27.92 -8.55
N THR A 886 -27.17 26.60 -8.75
CA THR A 886 -28.01 25.89 -9.72
C THR A 886 -28.57 24.68 -9.01
N VAL A 887 -29.82 24.80 -8.62
CA VAL A 887 -30.68 23.69 -8.19
C VAL A 887 -30.78 22.71 -9.36
N GLY A 888 -29.94 21.67 -9.34
CA GLY A 888 -29.95 20.55 -10.27
C GLY A 888 -29.43 19.32 -9.53
N ILE A 889 -30.11 18.19 -9.69
CA ILE A 889 -29.72 16.90 -9.12
C ILE A 889 -28.31 16.59 -9.62
N LYS A 890 -27.36 16.38 -8.69
CA LYS A 890 -25.97 16.04 -9.00
C LYS A 890 -25.86 14.52 -9.09
N GLY A 891 -25.75 13.97 -10.32
CA GLY A 891 -25.67 12.54 -10.59
C GLY A 891 -26.89 12.00 -11.36
N THR A 892 -26.93 10.69 -11.57
CA THR A 892 -27.98 9.98 -12.29
C THR A 892 -29.07 9.51 -11.32
N VAL A 893 -30.34 9.73 -11.71
CA VAL A 893 -31.51 9.27 -10.91
C VAL A 893 -31.43 7.77 -10.65
N GLY A 894 -31.67 7.36 -9.41
CA GLY A 894 -31.56 5.98 -8.95
C GLY A 894 -30.19 5.63 -8.34
N TYR A 895 -29.08 6.28 -8.79
CA TYR A 895 -27.74 6.06 -8.27
C TYR A 895 -27.24 7.23 -7.39
N ALA A 896 -27.79 8.42 -7.58
CA ALA A 896 -27.42 9.58 -6.77
C ALA A 896 -27.90 9.40 -5.32
N PRO A 897 -27.06 9.71 -4.31
CA PRO A 897 -27.45 9.56 -2.92
C PRO A 897 -28.52 10.58 -2.51
N PRO A 898 -29.39 10.25 -1.53
CA PRO A 898 -30.53 11.08 -1.16
C PRO A 898 -30.12 12.50 -0.70
N GLU A 899 -28.99 12.64 -0.04
CA GLU A 899 -28.49 13.95 0.42
C GLU A 899 -28.19 14.95 -0.73
N TYR A 900 -27.90 14.47 -1.94
CA TYR A 900 -27.69 15.38 -3.09
C TYR A 900 -29.01 16.02 -3.54
N GLY A 901 -30.13 15.30 -3.41
CA GLY A 901 -31.48 15.83 -3.62
C GLY A 901 -31.89 16.87 -2.58
N MET A 902 -31.33 16.79 -1.37
CA MET A 902 -31.53 17.77 -0.28
C MET A 902 -30.60 18.99 -0.38
N GLY A 903 -29.73 19.06 -1.39
CA GLY A 903 -28.84 20.20 -1.62
C GLY A 903 -27.49 20.15 -0.90
N PHE A 904 -27.14 19.03 -0.24
CA PHE A 904 -25.83 18.87 0.41
C PHE A 904 -24.69 18.87 -0.61
N ALA A 905 -23.48 19.15 -0.13
CA ALA A 905 -22.26 19.07 -0.94
C ALA A 905 -21.96 17.65 -1.37
N VAL A 906 -21.25 17.48 -2.48
CA VAL A 906 -20.73 16.17 -2.91
C VAL A 906 -19.67 15.68 -1.95
N SER A 907 -19.65 14.36 -1.70
CA SER A 907 -18.77 13.75 -0.70
C SER A 907 -18.34 12.34 -1.14
N ILE A 908 -17.28 11.84 -0.51
CA ILE A 908 -16.80 10.45 -0.68
C ILE A 908 -17.91 9.46 -0.36
N GLU A 909 -18.70 9.74 0.68
CA GLU A 909 -19.85 8.91 1.09
C GLU A 909 -20.95 8.87 0.02
N GLY A 910 -21.02 9.90 -0.83
CA GLY A 910 -21.93 9.90 -1.98
C GLY A 910 -21.54 8.89 -3.06
N ASP A 911 -20.26 8.79 -3.39
CA ASP A 911 -19.75 7.76 -4.30
C ASP A 911 -19.91 6.36 -3.71
N MET A 912 -19.80 6.20 -2.37
CA MET A 912 -20.06 4.93 -1.71
C MET A 912 -21.50 4.47 -1.88
N TYR A 913 -22.48 5.39 -1.78
CA TYR A 913 -23.88 5.08 -2.06
C TYR A 913 -24.06 4.58 -3.50
N SER A 914 -23.55 5.34 -4.46
CA SER A 914 -23.63 5.00 -5.90
C SER A 914 -22.96 3.64 -6.19
N PHE A 915 -21.83 3.35 -5.56
CA PHE A 915 -21.14 2.05 -5.63
C PHE A 915 -22.03 0.93 -5.06
N GLY A 916 -22.66 1.14 -3.91
CA GLY A 916 -23.58 0.17 -3.31
C GLY A 916 -24.73 -0.18 -4.24
N ILE A 917 -25.40 0.82 -4.83
CA ILE A 917 -26.49 0.62 -5.80
C ILE A 917 -26.01 -0.11 -7.05
N LEU A 918 -24.82 0.26 -7.57
CA LEU A 918 -24.21 -0.42 -8.71
C LEU A 918 -23.98 -1.93 -8.42
N VAL A 919 -23.47 -2.27 -7.23
CA VAL A 919 -23.26 -3.69 -6.85
C VAL A 919 -24.59 -4.43 -6.72
N LEU A 920 -25.64 -3.80 -6.14
CA LEU A 920 -26.97 -4.41 -6.06
C LEU A 920 -27.55 -4.71 -7.46
N GLU A 921 -27.37 -3.79 -8.40
CA GLU A 921 -27.78 -4.00 -9.79
C GLU A 921 -26.99 -5.11 -10.48
N ILE A 922 -25.67 -5.18 -10.27
CA ILE A 922 -24.82 -6.26 -10.78
C ILE A 922 -25.29 -7.63 -10.27
N LEU A 923 -25.76 -7.71 -9.01
CA LEU A 923 -26.21 -8.97 -8.42
C LEU A 923 -27.62 -9.36 -8.82
N THR A 924 -28.53 -8.40 -8.97
CA THR A 924 -29.96 -8.66 -9.20
C THR A 924 -30.37 -8.60 -10.68
N GLY A 925 -29.54 -7.96 -11.54
CA GLY A 925 -29.93 -7.64 -12.92
C GLY A 925 -31.08 -6.63 -13.00
N ARG A 926 -31.41 -5.91 -11.91
CA ARG A 926 -32.54 -4.96 -11.83
C ARG A 926 -32.01 -3.54 -11.81
N ARG A 927 -32.54 -2.66 -12.66
CA ARG A 927 -32.25 -1.23 -12.59
C ARG A 927 -32.87 -0.59 -11.36
N PRO A 928 -32.21 0.37 -10.69
CA PRO A 928 -32.80 1.10 -9.56
C PRO A 928 -34.00 1.96 -9.97
N THR A 929 -34.22 2.13 -11.27
CA THR A 929 -35.32 2.90 -11.87
C THR A 929 -36.43 2.01 -12.48
N ASP A 930 -36.40 0.69 -12.26
CA ASP A 930 -37.42 -0.24 -12.77
C ASP A 930 -38.81 0.12 -12.21
N GLU A 931 -39.85 -0.14 -13.02
CA GLU A 931 -41.26 0.18 -12.67
C GLU A 931 -41.69 -0.47 -11.35
N MET A 932 -41.09 -1.57 -10.96
CA MET A 932 -41.38 -2.25 -9.68
C MET A 932 -40.94 -1.47 -8.43
N PHE A 933 -40.12 -0.44 -8.58
CA PHE A 933 -39.59 0.41 -7.49
C PHE A 933 -40.34 1.74 -7.42
N GLN A 934 -41.68 1.74 -7.68
CA GLN A 934 -42.56 2.88 -7.48
C GLN A 934 -43.16 2.86 -6.05
N ASP A 935 -43.77 3.97 -5.60
CA ASP A 935 -44.47 4.09 -4.31
C ASP A 935 -43.61 3.89 -3.05
N GLY A 936 -42.34 4.36 -3.07
CA GLY A 936 -41.44 4.33 -1.88
C GLY A 936 -40.64 3.07 -1.74
N HIS A 937 -40.73 2.13 -2.68
CA HIS A 937 -39.82 1.00 -2.78
C HIS A 937 -38.55 1.40 -3.58
N ASN A 938 -37.39 0.88 -3.19
CA ASN A 938 -36.15 1.06 -3.92
C ASN A 938 -35.33 -0.25 -3.95
N LEU A 939 -34.28 -0.30 -4.78
CA LEU A 939 -33.46 -1.50 -4.95
C LEU A 939 -32.76 -1.93 -3.65
N HIS A 940 -32.36 -0.97 -2.80
CA HIS A 940 -31.76 -1.25 -1.49
C HIS A 940 -32.75 -2.01 -0.59
N ASN A 941 -33.93 -1.46 -0.36
CA ASN A 941 -34.95 -2.07 0.50
C ASN A 941 -35.42 -3.44 -0.04
N TYR A 942 -35.51 -3.58 -1.37
CA TYR A 942 -35.86 -4.85 -2.02
C TYR A 942 -34.87 -5.97 -1.68
N VAL A 943 -33.59 -5.69 -1.72
CA VAL A 943 -32.55 -6.67 -1.36
C VAL A 943 -32.45 -6.84 0.16
N GLU A 944 -32.59 -5.78 0.95
CA GLU A 944 -32.50 -5.83 2.42
C GLU A 944 -33.58 -6.77 3.01
N ILE A 945 -34.82 -6.68 2.52
CA ILE A 945 -35.93 -7.56 2.97
C ILE A 945 -35.68 -9.02 2.56
N SER A 946 -35.07 -9.23 1.40
CA SER A 946 -34.97 -10.56 0.79
C SER A 946 -33.68 -11.30 1.18
N ILE A 947 -32.65 -10.63 1.71
CA ILE A 947 -31.33 -11.21 1.96
C ILE A 947 -31.36 -12.36 2.97
N SER A 948 -32.25 -12.31 3.98
CA SER A 948 -32.29 -13.30 5.06
C SER A 948 -33.14 -14.55 4.72
N THR A 949 -34.04 -14.47 3.77
CA THR A 949 -35.00 -15.53 3.51
C THR A 949 -35.12 -15.98 2.06
N HIS A 950 -34.86 -15.12 1.09
CA HIS A 950 -35.17 -15.33 -0.32
C HIS A 950 -34.07 -14.82 -1.28
N LEU A 951 -32.82 -14.73 -0.84
CA LEU A 951 -31.69 -14.15 -1.65
C LEU A 951 -31.62 -14.76 -3.05
N LEU A 952 -31.73 -16.09 -3.16
CA LEU A 952 -31.61 -16.80 -4.45
C LEU A 952 -32.77 -16.51 -5.43
N GLN A 953 -33.90 -15.97 -4.97
CA GLN A 953 -35.04 -15.63 -5.83
C GLN A 953 -34.92 -14.24 -6.45
N ILE A 954 -34.03 -13.37 -5.86
CA ILE A 954 -33.86 -12.01 -6.33
C ILE A 954 -32.56 -11.81 -7.13
N VAL A 955 -31.66 -12.79 -7.08
CA VAL A 955 -30.40 -12.77 -7.84
C VAL A 955 -30.68 -13.04 -9.31
N ASP A 956 -29.94 -12.38 -10.21
CA ASP A 956 -30.03 -12.59 -11.65
C ASP A 956 -29.83 -14.08 -12.00
N PRO A 957 -30.78 -14.72 -12.70
CA PRO A 957 -30.69 -16.13 -13.05
C PRO A 957 -29.42 -16.51 -13.85
N THR A 958 -28.82 -15.58 -14.57
CA THR A 958 -27.58 -15.83 -15.36
C THR A 958 -26.35 -16.05 -14.49
N ILE A 959 -26.38 -15.68 -13.20
CA ILE A 959 -25.31 -15.91 -12.24
C ILE A 959 -25.23 -17.38 -11.83
N LEU A 960 -26.35 -18.12 -11.91
CA LEU A 960 -26.48 -19.49 -11.42
C LEU A 960 -25.95 -20.47 -12.48
N PRO A 961 -25.08 -21.44 -12.16
CA PRO A 961 -24.58 -22.42 -13.11
C PRO A 961 -25.72 -23.27 -13.66
N TYR A 962 -25.81 -23.35 -14.98
CA TYR A 962 -26.81 -24.17 -15.71
C TYR A 962 -26.26 -25.60 -15.79
N GLU A 963 -26.65 -26.50 -14.86
CA GLU A 963 -26.44 -27.93 -15.04
C GLU A 963 -27.57 -28.48 -15.92
N LEU A 964 -27.31 -28.67 -17.22
CA LEU A 964 -28.07 -29.47 -18.14
C LEU A 964 -27.75 -30.95 -17.88
N GLU A 965 -28.46 -31.59 -16.96
CA GLU A 965 -28.63 -33.05 -16.99
C GLU A 965 -29.87 -33.41 -17.79
N GLN A 966 -29.65 -33.92 -19.00
CA GLN A 966 -30.64 -34.70 -19.72
C GLN A 966 -30.81 -36.06 -19.02
N GLY A 967 -32.02 -36.31 -18.51
CA GLY A 967 -32.51 -37.64 -18.16
C GLY A 967 -32.71 -37.91 -16.68
N THR A 968 -33.90 -37.82 -16.29
CA THR A 968 -34.75 -38.56 -15.34
C THR A 968 -35.57 -37.66 -14.44
N SER A 969 -36.87 -37.82 -14.52
CA SER A 969 -37.88 -37.17 -13.69
C SER A 969 -37.72 -37.53 -12.21
N ASN A 970 -37.26 -36.52 -11.45
CA ASN A 970 -37.61 -36.33 -10.04
C ASN A 970 -37.20 -34.90 -9.62
N LYS A 971 -38.15 -34.05 -9.31
CA LYS A 971 -37.93 -32.72 -8.72
C LYS A 971 -37.21 -32.84 -7.39
N LYS A 972 -35.91 -32.68 -7.40
CA LYS A 972 -35.14 -32.21 -6.23
C LYS A 972 -34.48 -30.89 -6.64
N LEU A 973 -34.86 -29.78 -5.96
CA LEU A 973 -34.13 -28.52 -5.99
C LEU A 973 -32.65 -28.85 -5.79
N GLY A 974 -31.80 -28.60 -6.82
CA GLY A 974 -30.36 -28.80 -6.74
C GLY A 974 -29.80 -27.94 -5.60
N LEU A 975 -29.15 -28.56 -4.64
CA LEU A 975 -28.40 -27.83 -3.60
C LEU A 975 -27.26 -27.08 -4.28
N MET A 976 -27.36 -25.77 -4.28
CA MET A 976 -26.28 -24.86 -4.70
C MET A 976 -25.05 -25.07 -3.83
N HIS A 977 -23.86 -24.89 -4.41
CA HIS A 977 -22.60 -25.05 -3.66
C HIS A 977 -22.55 -23.98 -2.53
N PRO A 978 -22.28 -24.34 -1.27
CA PRO A 978 -22.32 -23.41 -0.14
C PRO A 978 -21.40 -22.17 -0.28
N SER A 979 -20.32 -22.28 -1.07
CA SER A 979 -19.41 -21.15 -1.34
C SER A 979 -20.05 -20.07 -2.22
N VAL A 980 -20.92 -20.44 -3.17
CA VAL A 980 -21.63 -19.49 -4.05
C VAL A 980 -22.66 -18.70 -3.26
N GLU A 981 -23.46 -19.38 -2.45
CA GLU A 981 -24.44 -18.74 -1.57
C GLU A 981 -23.76 -17.77 -0.58
N ARG A 982 -22.66 -18.20 0.03
CA ARG A 982 -21.87 -17.36 0.94
C ARG A 982 -21.28 -16.14 0.22
N CYS A 983 -20.80 -16.30 -1.02
CA CYS A 983 -20.28 -15.22 -1.84
C CYS A 983 -21.38 -14.18 -2.12
N LEU A 984 -22.55 -14.62 -2.62
CA LEU A 984 -23.69 -13.75 -2.92
C LEU A 984 -24.20 -13.01 -1.67
N PHE A 985 -24.31 -13.72 -0.54
CA PHE A 985 -24.71 -13.12 0.74
C PHE A 985 -23.70 -12.05 1.20
N SER A 986 -22.39 -12.32 1.11
CA SER A 986 -21.37 -11.37 1.52
C SER A 986 -21.34 -10.14 0.61
N LEU A 987 -21.45 -10.32 -0.72
CA LEU A 987 -21.53 -9.20 -1.68
C LEU A 987 -22.78 -8.33 -1.45
N SER A 988 -23.93 -8.95 -1.20
CA SER A 988 -25.17 -8.23 -0.89
C SER A 988 -25.03 -7.41 0.40
N ARG A 989 -24.39 -7.95 1.43
CA ARG A 989 -24.11 -7.21 2.68
C ARG A 989 -23.21 -6.00 2.46
N ILE A 990 -22.13 -6.13 1.67
CA ILE A 990 -21.26 -5.01 1.32
C ILE A 990 -22.06 -3.93 0.60
N ALA A 991 -22.86 -4.32 -0.39
CA ALA A 991 -23.66 -3.39 -1.19
C ALA A 991 -24.68 -2.63 -0.34
N LEU A 992 -25.40 -3.32 0.54
CA LEU A 992 -26.34 -2.71 1.48
C LEU A 992 -25.63 -1.76 2.46
N ALA A 993 -24.48 -2.15 3.01
CA ALA A 993 -23.70 -1.30 3.90
C ALA A 993 -23.17 -0.03 3.22
N CYS A 994 -22.90 -0.09 1.91
CA CYS A 994 -22.50 1.09 1.13
C CYS A 994 -23.69 1.99 0.78
N SER A 995 -24.88 1.43 0.51
CA SER A 995 -26.06 2.16 0.04
C SER A 995 -27.03 2.58 1.14
N MET A 996 -26.56 2.68 2.39
CA MET A 996 -27.35 3.20 3.51
C MET A 996 -27.80 4.65 3.26
N GLU A 997 -28.99 5.03 3.71
CA GLU A 997 -29.54 6.39 3.54
C GLU A 997 -28.65 7.44 4.22
N SER A 998 -28.21 7.19 5.46
CA SER A 998 -27.36 8.10 6.20
C SER A 998 -25.90 8.00 5.76
N PRO A 999 -25.23 9.08 5.28
CA PRO A 999 -23.83 9.06 4.82
C PRO A 999 -22.86 8.56 5.89
N LYS A 1000 -23.10 8.85 7.17
CA LYS A 1000 -22.18 8.55 8.28
C LYS A 1000 -22.05 7.07 8.59
N VAL A 1001 -23.00 6.23 8.19
CA VAL A 1001 -23.00 4.80 8.47
C VAL A 1001 -22.62 3.95 7.26
N ARG A 1002 -22.36 4.57 6.11
CA ARG A 1002 -21.93 3.88 4.91
C ARG A 1002 -20.54 3.28 5.09
N MET A 1003 -20.35 2.07 4.59
CA MET A 1003 -19.04 1.41 4.56
C MET A 1003 -18.10 2.21 3.67
N ASN A 1004 -16.87 2.45 4.12
CA ASN A 1004 -15.84 3.13 3.32
C ASN A 1004 -15.14 2.15 2.36
N MET A 1005 -14.44 2.66 1.34
CA MET A 1005 -13.85 1.83 0.30
C MET A 1005 -12.68 0.96 0.80
N ILE A 1006 -11.99 1.33 1.87
CA ILE A 1006 -10.91 0.52 2.48
C ILE A 1006 -11.51 -0.77 3.05
N ASP A 1007 -12.63 -0.65 3.77
CA ASP A 1007 -13.33 -1.79 4.34
C ASP A 1007 -13.97 -2.67 3.24
N VAL A 1008 -14.53 -2.06 2.20
CA VAL A 1008 -15.04 -2.77 1.01
C VAL A 1008 -13.96 -3.65 0.39
N ILE A 1009 -12.77 -3.12 0.11
CA ILE A 1009 -11.67 -3.88 -0.50
C ILE A 1009 -11.23 -5.03 0.40
N ARG A 1010 -11.16 -4.80 1.72
CA ARG A 1010 -10.82 -5.87 2.68
C ARG A 1010 -11.83 -7.02 2.62
N GLU A 1011 -13.12 -6.71 2.65
CA GLU A 1011 -14.19 -7.72 2.58
C GLU A 1011 -14.21 -8.45 1.22
N LEU A 1012 -14.01 -7.73 0.11
CA LEU A 1012 -13.91 -8.32 -1.23
C LEU A 1012 -12.72 -9.29 -1.35
N ASN A 1013 -11.57 -8.96 -0.76
CA ASN A 1013 -10.41 -9.84 -0.71
C ASN A 1013 -10.69 -11.11 0.12
N LEU A 1014 -11.44 -10.98 1.21
CA LEU A 1014 -11.90 -12.16 1.97
C LEU A 1014 -12.81 -13.05 1.12
N ILE A 1015 -13.75 -12.48 0.36
CA ILE A 1015 -14.62 -13.23 -0.55
C ILE A 1015 -13.78 -13.99 -1.59
N LYS A 1016 -12.81 -13.34 -2.21
CA LYS A 1016 -11.89 -14.00 -3.16
C LYS A 1016 -11.12 -15.16 -2.55
N SER A 1017 -10.75 -15.09 -1.28
CA SER A 1017 -9.95 -16.12 -0.62
C SER A 1017 -10.69 -17.45 -0.43
N PHE A 1018 -12.02 -17.45 -0.32
CA PHE A 1018 -12.82 -18.67 -0.18
C PHE A 1018 -13.67 -19.00 -1.42
N PHE A 1019 -13.56 -18.20 -2.48
CA PHE A 1019 -14.17 -18.48 -3.79
C PHE A 1019 -13.05 -18.92 -4.76
N PRO A 1020 -12.79 -20.22 -4.94
CA PRO A 1020 -11.71 -20.69 -5.80
C PRO A 1020 -12.05 -20.45 -7.27
N SER A 1021 -11.06 -19.96 -8.02
CA SER A 1021 -11.13 -19.59 -9.45
C SER A 1021 -11.34 -20.79 -10.41
N ARG A 1022 -12.05 -21.83 -10.00
CA ARG A 1022 -12.45 -22.98 -10.83
C ARG A 1022 -13.63 -23.71 -10.17
N ILE A 1023 -14.84 -23.28 -10.45
CA ILE A 1023 -16.05 -24.09 -10.34
C ILE A 1023 -16.75 -24.08 -11.70
#